data_f17fbd5230cc0c6c7a639c0e82f31ed6
#
_entry.id   f17fbd5230cc0c6c7a639c0e82f31ed6
#
_cell.length_a   1.000
_cell.length_b   1.000
_cell.length_c   1.000
_cell.angle_alpha   90.00
_cell.angle_beta   90.00
_cell.angle_gamma   90.00
#
_symmetry.space_group_name_H-M   'P 1'
#
loop_
_entity.id
_entity.type
_entity.pdbx_description
1 polymer ?
#
loop_
_entity_poly.entity_id
_entity_poly.type
_entity_poly.pdbx_seq_one_letter_code
_entity_poly.pdbx_strand_id
1 'polypeptide(L)'
;MFTTSSIIDKLNHSVGLEYKKLCRSLKITKKSDKNKLDIALTALEKLEIINKNEKNEYTSIKDSNHIVAKIRCSSKGYCFAVREKNKEDIYIKENLLNYAWNGDKVLIRIIKEGYRRRSPEGIVDCILERSNQILLSKVEIINNDLYAIPIDDRILSKIKLPKEDKKYIYKPENKNIVKVEIDRFPIGQNEGFGHVIKELSLNNNEKLDTDFVLSKSNITKLNTNDDIEQKKIEKRERIDLSDKNSYLFKSWNHDNSPLLPIIQIEHGKDKNTKIWIHTNNLAERVELNNKNSIETFFNSFESFPLLDNWQNYLNEALRNASEFKLGEKNEAISLCLHLNNNNEINEWSFHLTYVKCSHIIESDITDALLSRKSRTRITSRLLKPIKEYIEDLDKILEISTSFREKHLLEGKVEIPAPLNKIEALDEFFIHNPAQCSKEYFEPLKKEDCQTYLSPILYEANLIWFKHSSEYGLNSAGYISKGLDSINANEIIKYSEFVGNNIELNEDGNLSFSQIIKLCDDDNKKRILHKLLIKEFKENEINLISKNSKNEESEKLFITPWTIPGYDFTNLINQHCIYNMIINGKRSKKKDINEINIMKNNSWNSVNWDIFSPSISKNIEALLNKFLIDKLNEYKDKISQYKSNMVSIKKVRKAEKLIGNSYDGFILSVQSYGFFVDITDLNVEGLVHVSTLNNDWYEYRSRQNLLVGRKSKKSYKVGDFIEVKIIKVDILKYQIDLELT
;
A
#
# COMPACT_ATOMS: atom_id res chain seq x y z
N MET A 1 -11.51 10.10 -21.42
CA MET A 1 -12.65 9.31 -21.95
C MET A 1 -13.66 9.18 -20.80
N PHE A 2 -14.95 9.42 -20.99
CA PHE A 2 -15.94 9.27 -19.93
C PHE A 2 -16.41 7.80 -19.83
N THR A 3 -16.85 7.37 -18.64
CA THR A 3 -17.44 6.05 -18.39
C THR A 3 -18.92 6.20 -18.02
N THR A 4 -19.68 5.12 -18.10
CA THR A 4 -21.08 5.13 -17.65
C THR A 4 -21.17 5.43 -16.15
N SER A 5 -20.18 4.98 -15.35
CA SER A 5 -20.06 5.35 -13.94
C SER A 5 -19.99 6.87 -13.75
N SER A 6 -19.13 7.55 -14.55
CA SER A 6 -18.99 9.01 -14.43
C SER A 6 -20.24 9.80 -14.77
N ILE A 7 -21.12 9.26 -15.61
CA ILE A 7 -22.42 9.86 -15.91
C ILE A 7 -23.31 9.80 -14.66
N ILE A 8 -23.43 8.61 -14.06
CA ILE A 8 -24.25 8.39 -12.85
C ILE A 8 -23.75 9.24 -11.70
N ASP A 9 -22.44 9.28 -11.48
CA ASP A 9 -21.81 10.07 -10.40
C ASP A 9 -22.14 11.56 -10.54
N LYS A 10 -22.12 12.12 -11.78
CA LYS A 10 -22.50 13.52 -12.03
C LYS A 10 -23.98 13.79 -11.78
N LEU A 11 -24.84 12.83 -12.13
CA LEU A 11 -26.29 12.97 -11.93
C LEU A 11 -26.69 12.80 -10.45
N ASN A 12 -26.01 11.95 -9.70
CA ASN A 12 -26.25 11.76 -8.26
C ASN A 12 -25.93 13.00 -7.42
N HIS A 13 -24.96 13.82 -7.86
CA HIS A 13 -24.53 15.04 -7.17
C HIS A 13 -25.26 16.30 -7.67
N SER A 14 -26.32 16.18 -8.48
CA SER A 14 -27.06 17.32 -9.04
C SER A 14 -28.56 17.14 -8.93
N VAL A 15 -29.29 18.24 -8.83
CA VAL A 15 -30.77 18.27 -8.78
C VAL A 15 -31.39 18.00 -10.18
N GLY A 16 -30.56 18.08 -11.21
CA GLY A 16 -30.90 17.86 -12.62
C GLY A 16 -29.86 18.52 -13.51
N LEU A 17 -29.45 17.85 -14.59
CA LEU A 17 -28.47 18.38 -15.52
C LEU A 17 -29.00 18.36 -16.94
N GLU A 18 -29.00 19.52 -17.60
CA GLU A 18 -29.20 19.62 -19.03
C GLU A 18 -28.08 18.91 -19.81
N TYR A 19 -28.41 18.35 -20.97
CA TYR A 19 -27.44 17.67 -21.85
C TYR A 19 -26.17 18.50 -22.12
N LYS A 20 -26.29 19.82 -22.37
CA LYS A 20 -25.16 20.70 -22.63
C LYS A 20 -24.26 20.85 -21.38
N LYS A 21 -24.86 20.94 -20.19
CA LYS A 21 -24.13 21.03 -18.92
C LYS A 21 -23.45 19.70 -18.61
N LEU A 22 -24.11 18.57 -18.90
CA LEU A 22 -23.54 17.23 -18.74
C LEU A 22 -22.33 17.03 -19.67
N CYS A 23 -22.43 17.41 -20.96
CA CYS A 23 -21.29 17.37 -21.88
C CYS A 23 -20.09 18.18 -21.37
N ARG A 24 -20.32 19.40 -20.82
CA ARG A 24 -19.26 20.23 -20.25
C ARG A 24 -18.63 19.60 -19.01
N SER A 25 -19.44 19.05 -18.10
CA SER A 25 -18.97 18.39 -16.88
C SER A 25 -18.15 17.14 -17.16
N LEU A 26 -18.44 16.43 -18.26
CA LEU A 26 -17.72 15.25 -18.74
C LEU A 26 -16.60 15.59 -19.74
N LYS A 27 -16.34 16.89 -20.02
CA LYS A 27 -15.33 17.38 -20.98
C LYS A 27 -15.50 16.79 -22.39
N ILE A 28 -16.75 16.56 -22.83
CA ILE A 28 -17.08 15.96 -24.14
C ILE A 28 -17.17 17.07 -25.20
N THR A 29 -16.27 17.03 -26.19
CA THR A 29 -16.22 17.99 -27.30
C THR A 29 -16.45 17.32 -28.64
N LYS A 30 -15.93 16.10 -28.85
CA LYS A 30 -15.99 15.38 -30.12
C LYS A 30 -17.39 14.81 -30.43
N LYS A 31 -17.79 14.83 -31.72
CA LYS A 31 -19.07 14.26 -32.16
C LYS A 31 -19.20 12.76 -31.87
N SER A 32 -18.11 12.00 -31.99
CA SER A 32 -18.09 10.57 -31.68
C SER A 32 -18.41 10.30 -30.19
N ASP A 33 -17.90 11.14 -29.29
CA ASP A 33 -18.10 10.96 -27.85
C ASP A 33 -19.53 11.41 -27.44
N LYS A 34 -20.10 12.39 -28.12
CA LYS A 34 -21.52 12.76 -27.96
C LYS A 34 -22.47 11.61 -28.34
N ASN A 35 -22.21 10.94 -29.48
CA ASN A 35 -22.97 9.74 -29.87
C ASN A 35 -22.88 8.62 -28.83
N LYS A 36 -21.69 8.40 -28.25
CA LYS A 36 -21.51 7.43 -27.14
C LYS A 36 -22.30 7.84 -25.89
N LEU A 37 -22.32 9.13 -25.57
CA LEU A 37 -23.13 9.66 -24.47
C LEU A 37 -24.61 9.45 -24.69
N ASP A 38 -25.11 9.70 -25.89
CA ASP A 38 -26.54 9.51 -26.25
C ASP A 38 -26.95 8.05 -26.10
N ILE A 39 -26.13 7.11 -26.57
CA ILE A 39 -26.35 5.67 -26.41
C ILE A 39 -26.38 5.29 -24.92
N ALA A 40 -25.41 5.79 -24.13
CA ALA A 40 -25.34 5.50 -22.70
C ALA A 40 -26.57 6.07 -21.94
N LEU A 41 -26.99 7.31 -22.22
CA LEU A 41 -28.18 7.91 -21.61
C LEU A 41 -29.45 7.13 -21.95
N THR A 42 -29.62 6.76 -23.23
CA THR A 42 -30.77 5.96 -23.66
C THR A 42 -30.79 4.59 -22.96
N ALA A 43 -29.64 3.95 -22.80
CA ALA A 43 -29.56 2.66 -22.10
C ALA A 43 -29.89 2.79 -20.61
N LEU A 44 -29.34 3.82 -19.92
CA LEU A 44 -29.63 4.09 -18.51
C LEU A 44 -31.11 4.48 -18.27
N GLU A 45 -31.74 5.17 -19.20
CA GLU A 45 -33.15 5.52 -19.14
C GLU A 45 -34.03 4.26 -19.27
N LYS A 46 -33.69 3.35 -20.20
CA LYS A 46 -34.40 2.05 -20.36
C LYS A 46 -34.21 1.13 -19.13
N LEU A 47 -33.12 1.26 -18.41
CA LEU A 47 -32.88 0.52 -17.18
C LEU A 47 -33.47 1.21 -15.92
N GLU A 48 -34.23 2.29 -16.12
CA GLU A 48 -34.84 3.06 -15.03
C GLU A 48 -33.84 3.54 -13.97
N ILE A 49 -32.61 3.83 -14.40
CA ILE A 49 -31.54 4.40 -13.52
C ILE A 49 -31.59 5.91 -13.53
N ILE A 50 -31.94 6.49 -14.67
CA ILE A 50 -32.11 7.92 -14.88
C ILE A 50 -33.44 8.22 -15.47
N ASN A 51 -33.95 9.41 -15.23
CA ASN A 51 -35.16 9.93 -15.86
C ASN A 51 -34.85 11.26 -16.53
N LYS A 52 -35.55 11.53 -17.64
CA LYS A 52 -35.50 12.82 -18.32
C LYS A 52 -36.79 13.55 -18.04
N ASN A 53 -36.72 14.71 -17.37
CA ASN A 53 -37.88 15.51 -17.02
C ASN A 53 -38.38 16.33 -18.23
N GLU A 54 -39.55 16.98 -18.05
CA GLU A 54 -40.16 17.84 -19.07
C GLU A 54 -39.29 19.01 -19.52
N LYS A 55 -38.32 19.42 -18.66
CA LYS A 55 -37.34 20.48 -18.95
C LYS A 55 -36.11 19.97 -19.71
N ASN A 56 -36.13 18.74 -20.20
CA ASN A 56 -34.96 18.07 -20.83
C ASN A 56 -33.72 17.96 -19.92
N GLU A 57 -33.91 17.88 -18.60
CA GLU A 57 -32.85 17.62 -17.65
C GLU A 57 -32.84 16.15 -17.23
N TYR A 58 -31.66 15.57 -17.12
CA TYR A 58 -31.44 14.22 -16.63
C TYR A 58 -31.27 14.21 -15.10
N THR A 59 -31.98 13.32 -14.42
CA THR A 59 -31.93 13.10 -12.99
C THR A 59 -31.71 11.64 -12.67
N SER A 60 -30.97 11.32 -11.61
CA SER A 60 -30.84 9.96 -11.11
C SER A 60 -32.06 9.55 -10.32
N ILE A 61 -32.55 8.32 -10.51
CA ILE A 61 -33.66 7.75 -9.75
C ILE A 61 -33.10 7.13 -8.48
N LYS A 62 -33.45 7.69 -7.31
CA LYS A 62 -32.88 7.26 -6.01
C LYS A 62 -33.36 5.87 -5.55
N ASP A 63 -34.55 5.46 -5.96
CA ASP A 63 -35.18 4.19 -5.56
C ASP A 63 -35.14 3.14 -6.69
N SER A 64 -34.06 3.13 -7.48
CA SER A 64 -33.88 2.10 -8.49
C SER A 64 -33.63 0.73 -7.83
N ASN A 65 -34.24 -0.33 -8.38
CA ASN A 65 -33.99 -1.72 -7.95
C ASN A 65 -32.57 -2.20 -8.29
N HIS A 66 -31.72 -1.29 -8.77
CA HIS A 66 -30.36 -1.59 -9.19
C HIS A 66 -29.34 -1.19 -8.12
N ILE A 67 -28.37 -2.06 -7.94
CA ILE A 67 -27.27 -1.90 -6.96
C ILE A 67 -25.97 -1.74 -7.74
N VAL A 68 -25.18 -0.73 -7.40
CA VAL A 68 -23.81 -0.59 -7.90
C VAL A 68 -22.91 -1.51 -7.10
N ALA A 69 -22.14 -2.34 -7.80
CA ALA A 69 -21.21 -3.27 -7.17
C ALA A 69 -19.97 -3.52 -8.04
N LYS A 70 -18.94 -4.13 -7.45
CA LYS A 70 -17.74 -4.57 -8.15
C LYS A 70 -17.73 -6.09 -8.26
N ILE A 71 -17.47 -6.62 -9.46
CA ILE A 71 -17.40 -8.07 -9.67
C ILE A 71 -16.09 -8.62 -9.12
N ARG A 72 -16.20 -9.69 -8.33
CA ARG A 72 -15.10 -10.52 -7.84
C ARG A 72 -15.35 -11.95 -8.25
N CYS A 73 -14.51 -12.48 -9.15
CA CYS A 73 -14.57 -13.87 -9.60
C CYS A 73 -13.45 -14.69 -8.95
N SER A 74 -13.71 -15.97 -8.76
CA SER A 74 -12.70 -16.97 -8.39
C SER A 74 -12.17 -17.66 -9.66
N SER A 75 -11.00 -18.29 -9.54
CA SER A 75 -10.43 -19.14 -10.61
C SER A 75 -11.31 -20.36 -10.97
N LYS A 76 -12.27 -20.71 -10.12
CA LYS A 76 -13.25 -21.79 -10.35
C LYS A 76 -14.53 -21.33 -11.02
N GLY A 77 -14.59 -20.04 -11.46
CA GLY A 77 -15.78 -19.48 -12.13
C GLY A 77 -16.89 -18.99 -11.20
N TYR A 78 -16.73 -19.05 -9.87
CA TYR A 78 -17.69 -18.45 -8.94
C TYR A 78 -17.49 -16.95 -8.90
N CYS A 79 -18.54 -16.19 -9.22
CA CYS A 79 -18.48 -14.73 -9.21
C CYS A 79 -19.45 -14.14 -8.19
N PHE A 80 -19.01 -13.08 -7.53
CA PHE A 80 -19.79 -12.33 -6.56
C PHE A 80 -19.75 -10.84 -6.90
N ALA A 81 -20.83 -10.16 -6.67
CA ALA A 81 -20.89 -8.71 -6.72
C ALA A 81 -20.72 -8.17 -5.29
N VAL A 82 -19.57 -7.54 -5.06
CA VAL A 82 -19.18 -6.96 -3.77
C VAL A 82 -19.80 -5.58 -3.65
N ARG A 83 -20.56 -5.36 -2.56
CA ARG A 83 -21.23 -4.10 -2.27
C ARG A 83 -20.39 -3.24 -1.33
N GLU A 84 -20.51 -1.92 -1.44
CA GLU A 84 -19.97 -1.01 -0.43
C GLU A 84 -20.74 -1.14 0.89
N LYS A 85 -20.04 -1.03 2.03
CA LYS A 85 -20.58 -0.96 3.40
C LYS A 85 -21.31 -2.22 3.91
N ASN A 86 -20.55 -3.18 4.45
CA ASN A 86 -21.02 -4.26 5.35
C ASN A 86 -22.32 -5.00 4.94
N LYS A 87 -22.66 -5.03 3.68
CA LYS A 87 -23.77 -5.81 3.14
C LYS A 87 -23.24 -7.11 2.56
N GLU A 88 -24.02 -8.20 2.66
CA GLU A 88 -23.66 -9.49 2.08
C GLU A 88 -23.39 -9.41 0.58
N ASP A 89 -22.34 -10.09 0.10
CA ASP A 89 -22.01 -10.22 -1.31
C ASP A 89 -23.12 -10.96 -2.07
N ILE A 90 -23.42 -10.54 -3.30
CA ILE A 90 -24.43 -11.13 -4.14
C ILE A 90 -23.78 -12.12 -5.10
N TYR A 91 -24.20 -13.39 -5.05
CA TYR A 91 -23.71 -14.43 -5.95
C TYR A 91 -24.27 -14.22 -7.38
N ILE A 92 -23.38 -14.24 -8.38
CA ILE A 92 -23.73 -14.11 -9.80
C ILE A 92 -23.32 -15.39 -10.53
N LYS A 93 -24.27 -16.08 -11.13
CA LYS A 93 -23.99 -17.24 -11.98
C LYS A 93 -23.27 -16.80 -13.25
N GLU A 94 -22.41 -17.65 -13.82
CA GLU A 94 -21.62 -17.34 -15.01
C GLU A 94 -22.49 -16.86 -16.19
N ASN A 95 -23.61 -17.49 -16.45
CA ASN A 95 -24.56 -17.10 -17.50
C ASN A 95 -25.32 -15.78 -17.22
N LEU A 96 -25.25 -15.26 -16.00
CA LEU A 96 -25.88 -14.00 -15.56
C LEU A 96 -24.87 -12.85 -15.40
N LEU A 97 -23.59 -13.09 -15.69
CA LEU A 97 -22.54 -12.07 -15.66
C LEU A 97 -22.65 -11.03 -16.78
N ASN A 98 -23.39 -11.33 -17.83
CA ASN A 98 -23.54 -10.46 -19.00
C ASN A 98 -22.21 -9.90 -19.52
N TYR A 99 -21.21 -10.79 -19.67
CA TYR A 99 -19.84 -10.47 -20.10
C TYR A 99 -19.04 -9.53 -19.16
N ALA A 100 -19.48 -9.34 -17.93
CA ALA A 100 -18.68 -8.67 -16.92
C ALA A 100 -17.48 -9.53 -16.51
N TRP A 101 -16.33 -8.88 -16.31
CA TRP A 101 -15.09 -9.52 -15.89
C TRP A 101 -14.77 -9.20 -14.43
N ASN A 102 -13.84 -9.97 -13.89
CA ASN A 102 -13.32 -9.71 -12.57
C ASN A 102 -12.82 -8.26 -12.45
N GLY A 103 -13.27 -7.54 -11.43
CA GLY A 103 -12.93 -6.14 -11.18
C GLY A 103 -13.86 -5.10 -11.83
N ASP A 104 -14.72 -5.47 -12.78
CA ASP A 104 -15.63 -4.53 -13.42
C ASP A 104 -16.63 -3.93 -12.42
N LYS A 105 -16.91 -2.64 -12.55
CA LYS A 105 -17.98 -1.95 -11.84
C LYS A 105 -19.28 -2.11 -12.63
N VAL A 106 -20.31 -2.61 -11.98
CA VAL A 106 -21.55 -3.04 -12.64
C VAL A 106 -22.79 -2.55 -11.91
N LEU A 107 -23.92 -2.50 -12.66
CA LEU A 107 -25.26 -2.44 -12.10
C LEU A 107 -25.83 -3.85 -12.05
N ILE A 108 -26.30 -4.24 -10.90
CA ILE A 108 -26.91 -5.54 -10.66
C ILE A 108 -28.32 -5.40 -10.11
N ARG A 109 -29.14 -6.40 -10.40
CA ARG A 109 -30.45 -6.56 -9.82
C ARG A 109 -30.54 -7.90 -9.11
N ILE A 110 -31.09 -7.91 -7.89
CA ILE A 110 -31.32 -9.13 -7.13
C ILE A 110 -32.51 -9.86 -7.76
N ILE A 111 -32.31 -11.13 -8.13
CA ILE A 111 -33.34 -12.01 -8.68
C ILE A 111 -33.87 -12.99 -7.65
N LYS A 112 -33.08 -13.23 -6.57
CA LYS A 112 -33.46 -14.11 -5.46
C LYS A 112 -32.83 -13.61 -4.19
N GLU A 113 -33.65 -13.37 -3.18
CA GLU A 113 -33.18 -12.99 -1.84
C GLU A 113 -32.42 -14.11 -1.16
N GLY A 114 -31.44 -13.70 -0.34
CA GLY A 114 -30.68 -14.64 0.50
C GLY A 114 -31.56 -15.29 1.55
N TYR A 115 -31.32 -16.58 1.83
CA TYR A 115 -32.05 -17.29 2.87
C TYR A 115 -31.12 -18.11 3.74
N ARG A 116 -31.17 -17.89 5.04
CA ARG A 116 -30.29 -18.53 6.06
C ARG A 116 -28.80 -18.27 5.76
N ARG A 117 -28.05 -19.29 5.30
CA ARG A 117 -26.61 -19.21 5.00
C ARG A 117 -26.30 -19.08 3.50
N ARG A 118 -27.30 -18.79 2.66
CA ARG A 118 -27.13 -18.63 1.20
C ARG A 118 -27.15 -17.15 0.86
N SER A 119 -26.07 -16.67 0.21
CA SER A 119 -26.03 -15.33 -0.35
C SER A 119 -27.18 -15.08 -1.34
N PRO A 120 -27.66 -13.85 -1.46
CA PRO A 120 -28.62 -13.48 -2.50
C PRO A 120 -28.04 -13.77 -3.89
N GLU A 121 -28.89 -14.11 -4.85
CA GLU A 121 -28.50 -14.32 -6.25
C GLU A 121 -28.92 -13.10 -7.08
N GLY A 122 -28.04 -12.66 -8.00
CA GLY A 122 -28.27 -11.49 -8.85
C GLY A 122 -27.91 -11.69 -10.31
N ILE A 123 -28.25 -10.69 -11.11
CA ILE A 123 -27.92 -10.59 -12.54
C ILE A 123 -27.24 -9.25 -12.81
N VAL A 124 -26.25 -9.23 -13.68
CA VAL A 124 -25.62 -8.00 -14.18
C VAL A 124 -26.48 -7.45 -15.31
N ASP A 125 -27.09 -6.30 -15.11
CA ASP A 125 -27.89 -5.62 -16.14
C ASP A 125 -27.04 -4.65 -16.99
N CYS A 126 -26.01 -4.03 -16.42
CA CYS A 126 -25.13 -3.10 -17.13
C CYS A 126 -23.71 -3.08 -16.55
N ILE A 127 -22.72 -2.95 -17.42
CA ILE A 127 -21.32 -2.71 -17.04
C ILE A 127 -21.08 -1.20 -17.07
N LEU A 128 -20.78 -0.64 -15.89
CA LEU A 128 -20.57 0.80 -15.72
C LEU A 128 -19.16 1.22 -16.09
N GLU A 129 -18.18 0.39 -15.72
CA GLU A 129 -16.77 0.65 -15.93
C GLU A 129 -16.00 -0.66 -16.08
N ARG A 130 -15.15 -0.76 -17.10
CA ARG A 130 -14.24 -1.88 -17.31
C ARG A 130 -12.97 -1.68 -16.52
N SER A 131 -12.59 -2.65 -15.73
CA SER A 131 -11.33 -2.59 -14.96
C SER A 131 -10.12 -3.04 -15.78
N ASN A 132 -10.33 -3.92 -16.77
CA ASN A 132 -9.26 -4.56 -17.52
C ASN A 132 -9.33 -4.16 -19.00
N GLN A 133 -8.71 -3.05 -19.38
CA GLN A 133 -8.55 -2.65 -20.79
C GLN A 133 -7.34 -3.29 -21.44
N ILE A 134 -6.35 -3.68 -20.63
CA ILE A 134 -5.12 -4.31 -21.05
C ILE A 134 -4.98 -5.62 -20.26
N LEU A 135 -4.71 -6.72 -20.96
CA LEU A 135 -4.55 -8.05 -20.36
C LEU A 135 -3.16 -8.60 -20.58
N LEU A 136 -2.59 -9.19 -19.54
CA LEU A 136 -1.44 -10.06 -19.66
C LEU A 136 -1.92 -11.46 -20.01
N SER A 137 -1.47 -12.00 -21.14
CA SER A 137 -2.01 -13.22 -21.72
C SER A 137 -0.92 -14.11 -22.30
N LYS A 138 -1.23 -15.39 -22.41
CA LYS A 138 -0.46 -16.35 -23.18
C LYS A 138 -1.14 -16.57 -24.54
N VAL A 139 -0.36 -16.59 -25.62
CA VAL A 139 -0.88 -16.83 -26.96
C VAL A 139 -1.07 -18.33 -27.17
N GLU A 140 -2.25 -18.71 -27.67
CA GLU A 140 -2.58 -20.08 -28.06
C GLU A 140 -3.26 -20.12 -29.44
N ILE A 141 -2.97 -21.18 -30.19
CA ILE A 141 -3.63 -21.43 -31.48
C ILE A 141 -4.78 -22.39 -31.23
N ILE A 142 -6.01 -21.91 -31.51
CA ILE A 142 -7.24 -22.70 -31.39
C ILE A 142 -7.95 -22.66 -32.74
N ASN A 143 -8.22 -23.83 -33.35
CA ASN A 143 -8.88 -23.93 -34.66
C ASN A 143 -8.25 -23.04 -35.74
N ASN A 144 -6.91 -22.98 -35.78
CA ASN A 144 -6.12 -22.18 -36.73
C ASN A 144 -6.25 -20.66 -36.56
N ASP A 145 -6.87 -20.16 -35.48
CA ASP A 145 -6.92 -18.75 -35.08
C ASP A 145 -6.04 -18.52 -33.83
N LEU A 146 -5.49 -17.31 -33.74
CA LEU A 146 -4.69 -16.89 -32.59
C LEU A 146 -5.59 -16.31 -31.52
N TYR A 147 -5.42 -16.77 -30.28
CA TYR A 147 -6.11 -16.27 -29.10
C TYR A 147 -5.12 -15.90 -28.00
N ALA A 148 -5.41 -14.81 -27.35
CA ALA A 148 -4.78 -14.45 -26.09
C ALA A 148 -5.62 -15.02 -24.94
N ILE A 149 -5.02 -15.93 -24.16
CA ILE A 149 -5.62 -16.50 -22.95
C ILE A 149 -5.08 -15.72 -21.77
N PRO A 150 -5.95 -15.02 -21.01
CA PRO A 150 -5.51 -14.26 -19.84
C PRO A 150 -4.78 -15.13 -18.83
N ILE A 151 -3.68 -14.62 -18.26
CA ILE A 151 -2.95 -15.31 -17.17
C ILE A 151 -3.74 -15.25 -15.86
N ASP A 152 -4.56 -14.22 -15.69
CA ASP A 152 -5.53 -14.15 -14.58
C ASP A 152 -6.70 -15.10 -14.84
N ASP A 153 -6.69 -16.26 -14.20
CA ASP A 153 -7.73 -17.30 -14.33
C ASP A 153 -9.14 -16.83 -13.91
N ARG A 154 -9.25 -15.66 -13.27
CA ARG A 154 -10.52 -15.02 -12.92
C ARG A 154 -11.19 -14.31 -14.11
N ILE A 155 -10.46 -14.12 -15.21
CA ILE A 155 -10.99 -13.59 -16.48
C ILE A 155 -11.27 -14.78 -17.39
N LEU A 156 -12.53 -15.16 -17.50
CA LEU A 156 -12.98 -16.38 -18.17
C LEU A 156 -13.03 -16.29 -19.70
N SER A 157 -12.78 -15.10 -20.26
CA SER A 157 -12.91 -14.84 -21.70
C SER A 157 -11.57 -14.88 -22.41
N LYS A 158 -11.48 -15.61 -23.51
CA LYS A 158 -10.34 -15.52 -24.44
C LYS A 158 -10.54 -14.37 -25.42
N ILE A 159 -9.45 -13.79 -25.92
CA ILE A 159 -9.44 -12.65 -26.84
C ILE A 159 -8.84 -13.07 -28.16
N LYS A 160 -9.57 -12.89 -29.24
CA LYS A 160 -9.09 -13.17 -30.59
C LYS A 160 -8.05 -12.13 -31.01
N LEU A 161 -6.93 -12.58 -31.57
CA LEU A 161 -5.85 -11.74 -32.06
C LEU A 161 -5.85 -11.73 -33.61
N PRO A 162 -5.41 -10.63 -34.23
CA PRO A 162 -5.26 -10.59 -35.69
C PRO A 162 -4.12 -11.52 -36.13
N LYS A 163 -4.32 -12.26 -37.21
CA LYS A 163 -3.29 -13.14 -37.82
C LYS A 163 -2.19 -12.34 -38.52
N GLU A 164 -2.60 -11.38 -39.31
CA GLU A 164 -1.70 -10.44 -40.01
C GLU A 164 -2.43 -9.10 -40.14
N ASP A 165 -1.89 -8.07 -39.51
CA ASP A 165 -2.34 -6.70 -39.72
C ASP A 165 -1.11 -5.79 -39.79
N LYS A 166 -0.95 -5.09 -40.92
CA LYS A 166 0.12 -4.09 -41.10
C LYS A 166 0.09 -2.94 -40.09
N LYS A 167 -1.04 -2.80 -39.40
CA LYS A 167 -1.27 -1.80 -38.37
C LYS A 167 -0.54 -2.13 -37.07
N TYR A 168 -0.23 -3.40 -36.82
CA TYR A 168 0.34 -3.85 -35.56
C TYR A 168 1.81 -4.27 -35.70
N ILE A 169 2.65 -3.78 -34.78
CA ILE A 169 4.11 -3.99 -34.80
C ILE A 169 4.49 -5.44 -34.43
N TYR A 170 3.70 -6.06 -33.54
CA TYR A 170 4.01 -7.37 -32.98
C TYR A 170 3.26 -8.47 -33.72
N LYS A 171 4.00 -9.53 -34.09
CA LYS A 171 3.44 -10.77 -34.62
C LYS A 171 3.45 -11.83 -33.52
N PRO A 172 2.30 -12.07 -32.84
CA PRO A 172 2.26 -13.00 -31.73
C PRO A 172 2.48 -14.44 -32.21
N GLU A 173 3.37 -15.16 -31.53
CA GLU A 173 3.61 -16.58 -31.78
C GLU A 173 2.99 -17.44 -30.67
N ASN A 174 2.76 -18.72 -30.99
CA ASN A 174 2.20 -19.68 -30.05
C ASN A 174 3.08 -19.80 -28.79
N LYS A 175 2.45 -19.79 -27.61
CA LYS A 175 3.06 -19.84 -26.28
C LYS A 175 3.77 -18.55 -25.84
N ASN A 176 3.86 -17.50 -26.65
CA ASN A 176 4.41 -16.24 -26.23
C ASN A 176 3.55 -15.61 -25.13
N ILE A 177 4.20 -14.89 -24.23
CA ILE A 177 3.51 -14.07 -23.24
C ILE A 177 3.44 -12.65 -23.79
N VAL A 178 2.25 -12.10 -23.80
CA VAL A 178 1.95 -10.83 -24.46
C VAL A 178 1.09 -9.95 -23.60
N LYS A 179 1.27 -8.65 -23.76
CA LYS A 179 0.35 -7.63 -23.25
C LYS A 179 -0.59 -7.24 -24.36
N VAL A 180 -1.90 -7.43 -24.15
CA VAL A 180 -2.93 -7.25 -25.16
C VAL A 180 -3.84 -6.11 -24.75
N GLU A 181 -4.01 -5.12 -25.62
CA GLU A 181 -5.03 -4.08 -25.50
C GLU A 181 -6.35 -4.56 -26.14
N ILE A 182 -7.46 -4.35 -25.44
CA ILE A 182 -8.77 -4.79 -25.88
C ILE A 182 -9.39 -3.73 -26.78
N ASP A 183 -9.52 -4.04 -28.06
CA ASP A 183 -10.21 -3.18 -29.04
C ASP A 183 -11.72 -3.31 -28.96
N ARG A 184 -12.20 -4.52 -28.65
CA ARG A 184 -13.64 -4.83 -28.52
C ARG A 184 -13.84 -5.91 -27.46
N PHE A 185 -14.60 -5.60 -26.43
CA PHE A 185 -15.02 -6.57 -25.42
C PHE A 185 -16.04 -7.57 -25.99
N PRO A 186 -16.10 -8.81 -25.45
CA PRO A 186 -17.10 -9.78 -25.88
C PRO A 186 -18.50 -9.26 -25.57
N ILE A 187 -19.43 -9.43 -26.50
CA ILE A 187 -20.83 -9.07 -26.35
C ILE A 187 -21.71 -9.92 -27.29
N GLY A 188 -22.75 -10.52 -26.77
CA GLY A 188 -23.63 -11.40 -27.55
C GLY A 188 -22.85 -12.57 -28.15
N GLN A 189 -22.97 -12.76 -29.46
CA GLN A 189 -22.22 -13.81 -30.19
C GLN A 189 -20.82 -13.34 -30.65
N ASN A 190 -20.46 -12.07 -30.40
CA ASN A 190 -19.19 -11.54 -30.85
C ASN A 190 -18.12 -11.82 -29.81
N GLU A 191 -17.06 -12.54 -30.19
CA GLU A 191 -15.88 -12.75 -29.38
C GLU A 191 -15.15 -11.44 -29.11
N GLY A 192 -14.43 -11.39 -27.96
CA GLY A 192 -13.52 -10.30 -27.68
C GLY A 192 -12.40 -10.24 -28.73
N PHE A 193 -12.00 -9.04 -29.10
CA PHE A 193 -10.93 -8.79 -30.06
C PHE A 193 -9.94 -7.79 -29.47
N GLY A 194 -8.64 -8.03 -29.70
CA GLY A 194 -7.59 -7.15 -29.22
C GLY A 194 -6.31 -7.32 -30.03
N HIS A 195 -5.31 -6.50 -29.72
CA HIS A 195 -4.02 -6.55 -30.39
C HIS A 195 -2.87 -6.53 -29.37
N VAL A 196 -1.74 -7.09 -29.78
CA VAL A 196 -0.53 -7.11 -28.93
C VAL A 196 0.15 -5.76 -28.96
N ILE A 197 0.35 -5.19 -27.76
CA ILE A 197 1.07 -3.93 -27.56
C ILE A 197 2.50 -4.14 -27.07
N LYS A 198 2.80 -5.28 -26.44
CA LYS A 198 4.15 -5.66 -25.99
C LYS A 198 4.26 -7.17 -25.88
N GLU A 199 5.39 -7.69 -26.31
CA GLU A 199 5.79 -9.08 -26.08
C GLU A 199 6.72 -9.12 -24.86
N LEU A 200 6.54 -10.14 -24.00
CA LEU A 200 7.32 -10.34 -22.78
C LEU A 200 8.00 -11.71 -22.86
N SER A 201 9.30 -11.73 -22.65
CA SER A 201 10.06 -12.97 -22.55
C SER A 201 10.36 -13.27 -21.08
N LEU A 202 10.21 -14.53 -20.67
CA LEU A 202 10.56 -15.00 -19.32
C LEU A 202 11.89 -15.76 -19.28
N ASN A 203 12.77 -15.53 -20.23
CA ASN A 203 14.07 -16.20 -20.29
C ASN A 203 14.99 -15.62 -19.20
N ASN A 204 15.14 -16.29 -18.09
CA ASN A 204 16.15 -16.12 -17.00
C ASN A 204 16.88 -14.76 -16.89
N ASN A 205 16.19 -13.65 -17.18
CA ASN A 205 16.74 -12.31 -17.10
C ASN A 205 15.89 -11.48 -16.10
N GLU A 206 16.53 -11.00 -15.06
CA GLU A 206 15.88 -10.22 -13.97
C GLU A 206 15.11 -9.00 -14.46
N LYS A 207 15.61 -8.32 -15.48
CA LYS A 207 14.93 -7.16 -16.08
C LYS A 207 13.61 -7.57 -16.75
N LEU A 208 13.54 -8.76 -17.34
CA LEU A 208 12.34 -9.30 -17.96
C LEU A 208 11.31 -9.71 -16.89
N ASP A 209 11.78 -10.26 -15.75
CA ASP A 209 10.93 -10.57 -14.62
C ASP A 209 10.27 -9.28 -14.04
N THR A 210 11.03 -8.19 -13.95
CA THR A 210 10.49 -6.87 -13.53
C THR A 210 9.41 -6.38 -14.47
N ASP A 211 9.64 -6.43 -15.80
CA ASP A 211 8.66 -6.00 -16.80
C ASP A 211 7.40 -6.88 -16.79
N PHE A 212 7.55 -8.18 -16.54
CA PHE A 212 6.44 -9.11 -16.38
C PHE A 212 5.60 -8.77 -15.13
N VAL A 213 6.24 -8.58 -13.98
CA VAL A 213 5.55 -8.26 -12.72
C VAL A 213 4.86 -6.91 -12.78
N LEU A 214 5.49 -5.87 -13.34
CA LEU A 214 4.87 -4.57 -13.57
C LEU A 214 3.59 -4.72 -14.43
N SER A 215 3.70 -5.52 -15.49
CA SER A 215 2.55 -5.77 -16.37
C SER A 215 1.44 -6.53 -15.68
N LYS A 216 1.76 -7.52 -14.84
CA LYS A 216 0.81 -8.33 -14.07
C LYS A 216 0.10 -7.50 -12.99
N SER A 217 0.79 -6.52 -12.41
CA SER A 217 0.24 -5.59 -11.41
C SER A 217 -0.47 -4.38 -12.03
N ASN A 218 -0.62 -4.33 -13.35
CA ASN A 218 -1.21 -3.20 -14.09
C ASN A 218 -0.53 -1.85 -13.81
N ILE A 219 0.77 -1.88 -13.55
CA ILE A 219 1.59 -0.69 -13.42
C ILE A 219 2.27 -0.45 -14.76
N THR A 220 2.01 0.68 -15.36
CA THR A 220 2.79 1.15 -16.50
C THR A 220 4.11 1.70 -15.97
N LYS A 221 5.25 1.39 -16.62
CA LYS A 221 6.49 2.13 -16.38
C LYS A 221 6.15 3.60 -16.56
N LEU A 222 6.24 4.34 -15.48
CA LEU A 222 5.85 5.73 -15.49
C LEU A 222 6.92 6.50 -16.27
N ASN A 223 6.47 7.23 -17.29
CA ASN A 223 7.14 8.46 -17.60
C ASN A 223 7.06 9.28 -16.31
N THR A 224 8.19 9.71 -15.80
CA THR A 224 8.28 10.64 -14.69
C THR A 224 7.23 11.73 -14.88
N ASN A 225 6.65 12.25 -13.82
CA ASN A 225 5.68 13.35 -13.91
C ASN A 225 6.40 14.62 -14.42
N ASP A 226 6.84 14.58 -15.69
CA ASP A 226 7.68 15.61 -16.32
C ASP A 226 6.97 16.96 -16.41
N ASP A 227 5.64 16.96 -16.32
CA ASP A 227 4.78 18.15 -16.33
C ASP A 227 4.76 18.92 -15.00
N ILE A 228 5.42 18.42 -13.95
CA ILE A 228 5.46 19.13 -12.66
C ILE A 228 6.55 20.20 -12.72
N GLU A 229 6.11 21.44 -12.77
CA GLU A 229 7.03 22.58 -12.73
C GLU A 229 7.61 22.79 -11.33
N GLN A 230 8.93 22.96 -11.27
CA GLN A 230 9.62 23.31 -10.04
C GLN A 230 9.43 24.80 -9.74
N LYS A 231 8.87 25.11 -8.56
CA LYS A 231 8.81 26.49 -8.04
C LYS A 231 10.16 26.91 -7.45
N LYS A 232 10.59 28.12 -7.72
CA LYS A 232 11.76 28.72 -7.06
C LYS A 232 11.43 29.02 -5.61
N ILE A 233 12.35 28.64 -4.70
CA ILE A 233 12.21 28.95 -3.28
C ILE A 233 12.31 30.45 -3.07
N GLU A 234 11.35 31.02 -2.35
CA GLU A 234 11.35 32.40 -1.92
C GLU A 234 12.36 32.60 -0.77
N LYS A 235 13.05 33.75 -0.78
CA LYS A 235 13.90 34.12 0.36
C LYS A 235 13.03 34.36 1.58
N ARG A 236 13.16 33.49 2.59
CA ARG A 236 12.44 33.55 3.85
C ARG A 236 13.41 33.46 5.03
N GLU A 237 13.00 33.98 6.16
CA GLU A 237 13.73 33.79 7.41
C GLU A 237 13.71 32.31 7.80
N ARG A 238 14.90 31.78 8.07
CA ARG A 238 15.13 30.39 8.47
C ARG A 238 16.11 30.33 9.62
N ILE A 239 15.93 29.39 10.52
CA ILE A 239 16.93 29.11 11.58
C ILE A 239 18.14 28.46 10.90
N ASP A 240 19.30 29.05 11.07
CA ASP A 240 20.53 28.48 10.54
C ASP A 240 21.15 27.50 11.55
N LEU A 241 21.18 26.22 11.15
CA LEU A 241 21.75 25.13 11.93
C LEU A 241 22.93 24.45 11.18
N SER A 242 23.45 25.14 10.16
CA SER A 242 24.49 24.58 9.28
C SER A 242 25.85 24.41 9.93
N ASP A 243 26.10 25.04 11.10
CA ASP A 243 27.37 24.96 11.83
C ASP A 243 27.49 23.71 12.72
N LYS A 244 26.42 22.92 12.85
CA LYS A 244 26.35 21.76 13.72
C LYS A 244 26.46 20.46 12.96
N ASN A 245 26.98 19.42 13.59
CA ASN A 245 27.00 18.08 13.01
C ASN A 245 25.59 17.56 12.75
N SER A 246 25.43 16.94 11.62
CA SER A 246 24.17 16.36 11.19
C SER A 246 24.40 15.07 10.40
N TYR A 247 23.45 14.14 10.49
CA TYR A 247 23.61 12.76 10.06
C TYR A 247 22.49 12.38 9.10
N LEU A 248 22.85 12.02 7.85
CA LEU A 248 21.96 11.44 6.87
C LEU A 248 22.19 9.94 6.82
N PHE A 249 21.19 9.16 7.20
CA PHE A 249 21.27 7.70 7.15
C PHE A 249 20.81 7.22 5.77
N LYS A 250 21.64 6.42 5.12
CA LYS A 250 21.25 5.68 3.92
C LYS A 250 20.53 4.40 4.32
N SER A 251 19.27 4.27 3.88
CA SER A 251 18.43 3.12 4.18
C SER A 251 18.43 2.10 3.04
N TRP A 252 18.45 2.59 1.81
CA TRP A 252 18.37 1.77 0.62
C TRP A 252 19.65 1.88 -0.19
N ASN A 253 20.07 0.79 -0.80
CA ASN A 253 21.38 0.68 -1.45
C ASN A 253 21.46 1.35 -2.83
N HIS A 254 20.37 1.95 -3.32
CA HIS A 254 20.33 2.55 -4.65
C HIS A 254 20.32 4.08 -4.59
N ASP A 255 21.08 4.71 -5.46
CA ASP A 255 21.23 6.17 -5.53
C ASP A 255 19.93 6.92 -5.81
N ASN A 256 18.96 6.26 -6.43
CA ASN A 256 17.65 6.84 -6.75
C ASN A 256 16.57 6.59 -5.68
N SER A 257 16.94 6.01 -4.52
CA SER A 257 16.00 5.78 -3.44
C SER A 257 15.56 7.09 -2.77
N PRO A 258 14.36 7.15 -2.16
CA PRO A 258 13.95 8.31 -1.38
C PRO A 258 14.93 8.58 -0.21
N LEU A 259 15.14 9.84 0.10
CA LEU A 259 16.02 10.23 1.21
C LEU A 259 15.27 10.20 2.54
N LEU A 260 15.91 9.63 3.56
CA LEU A 260 15.49 9.77 4.95
C LEU A 260 15.78 11.19 5.46
N PRO A 261 15.10 11.65 6.53
CA PRO A 261 15.43 12.91 7.18
C PRO A 261 16.86 12.95 7.71
N ILE A 262 17.46 14.13 7.71
CA ILE A 262 18.72 14.38 8.44
C ILE A 262 18.39 14.50 9.93
N ILE A 263 19.15 13.83 10.75
CA ILE A 263 19.06 13.92 12.21
C ILE A 263 20.22 14.73 12.76
N GLN A 264 19.92 15.64 13.68
CA GLN A 264 20.89 16.45 14.38
C GLN A 264 20.61 16.45 15.89
N ILE A 265 21.64 16.40 16.70
CA ILE A 265 21.54 16.42 18.17
C ILE A 265 22.22 17.67 18.73
N GLU A 266 21.59 18.25 19.73
CA GLU A 266 22.14 19.30 20.56
C GLU A 266 22.12 18.87 22.02
N HIS A 267 23.30 18.84 22.64
CA HIS A 267 23.45 18.55 24.06
C HIS A 267 23.28 19.82 24.89
N GLY A 268 22.26 19.86 25.74
CA GLY A 268 22.01 20.99 26.67
C GLY A 268 22.90 20.94 27.93
N LYS A 269 23.00 22.08 28.63
CA LYS A 269 23.82 22.20 29.85
C LYS A 269 23.31 21.32 31.03
N ASP A 270 22.01 21.05 31.10
CA ASP A 270 21.36 20.31 32.21
C ASP A 270 20.97 18.87 31.81
N LYS A 271 21.77 18.20 30.95
CA LYS A 271 21.47 16.90 30.36
C LYS A 271 20.20 16.83 29.50
N ASN A 272 19.48 17.96 29.30
CA ASN A 272 18.41 18.03 28.34
C ASN A 272 18.96 17.93 26.93
N THR A 273 18.33 17.13 26.09
CA THR A 273 18.78 16.88 24.71
C THR A 273 17.73 17.46 23.76
N LYS A 274 18.20 18.11 22.69
CA LYS A 274 17.32 18.47 21.57
C LYS A 274 17.66 17.57 20.39
N ILE A 275 16.65 16.98 19.81
CA ILE A 275 16.79 16.26 18.55
C ILE A 275 16.04 17.01 17.46
N TRP A 276 16.70 17.25 16.36
CA TRP A 276 16.13 17.85 15.18
C TRP A 276 15.96 16.80 14.09
N ILE A 277 14.78 16.81 13.47
CA ILE A 277 14.43 15.97 12.33
C ILE A 277 14.22 16.92 11.15
N HIS A 278 15.17 16.92 10.21
CA HIS A 278 15.17 17.79 9.04
C HIS A 278 14.69 17.03 7.81
N THR A 279 13.57 17.41 7.26
CA THR A 279 13.04 16.80 6.04
C THR A 279 13.35 17.67 4.83
N ASN A 280 13.64 17.05 3.70
CA ASN A 280 13.84 17.77 2.46
C ASN A 280 12.60 18.62 2.11
N ASN A 281 12.82 19.87 1.72
CA ASN A 281 11.77 20.86 1.52
C ASN A 281 11.14 20.76 0.14
N LEU A 282 10.33 19.72 -0.08
CA LEU A 282 9.56 19.54 -1.31
C LEU A 282 8.30 20.41 -1.37
N ALA A 283 7.65 20.63 -0.22
CA ALA A 283 6.40 21.39 -0.16
C ALA A 283 6.54 22.84 -0.68
N GLU A 284 7.71 23.45 -0.56
CA GLU A 284 7.99 24.79 -1.07
C GLU A 284 8.32 24.80 -2.56
N ARG A 285 8.74 23.65 -3.12
CA ARG A 285 9.16 23.48 -4.51
C ARG A 285 8.05 23.03 -5.44
N VAL A 286 6.96 22.49 -4.88
CA VAL A 286 5.82 21.97 -5.63
C VAL A 286 4.59 22.81 -5.32
N GLU A 287 3.92 23.29 -6.35
CA GLU A 287 2.68 24.05 -6.18
C GLU A 287 1.48 23.09 -6.16
N LEU A 288 0.78 23.00 -5.02
CA LEU A 288 -0.41 22.19 -4.83
C LEU A 288 -1.67 23.06 -4.62
N ASN A 289 -1.79 24.17 -5.36
CA ASN A 289 -2.84 25.17 -5.10
C ASN A 289 -4.14 24.92 -5.86
N ASN A 290 -4.17 24.00 -6.82
CA ASN A 290 -5.36 23.77 -7.64
C ASN A 290 -5.50 22.28 -8.02
N LYS A 291 -6.68 21.94 -8.52
CA LYS A 291 -7.00 20.56 -8.93
C LYS A 291 -6.09 20.06 -10.04
N ASN A 292 -5.64 20.92 -10.95
CA ASN A 292 -4.80 20.53 -12.07
C ASN A 292 -3.41 20.11 -11.59
N SER A 293 -2.86 20.76 -10.56
CA SER A 293 -1.57 20.38 -9.98
C SER A 293 -1.58 18.99 -9.34
N ILE A 294 -2.74 18.52 -8.82
CA ILE A 294 -2.87 17.16 -8.32
C ILE A 294 -3.03 16.16 -9.46
N GLU A 295 -3.75 16.53 -10.53
CA GLU A 295 -3.98 15.65 -11.69
C GLU A 295 -2.64 15.21 -12.32
N THR A 296 -1.58 16.00 -12.20
CA THR A 296 -0.23 15.64 -12.68
C THR A 296 0.37 14.47 -11.90
N PHE A 297 -0.02 14.28 -10.64
CA PHE A 297 0.43 13.14 -9.83
C PHE A 297 -0.41 11.87 -10.03
N PHE A 298 -1.55 11.91 -10.74
CA PHE A 298 -2.42 10.74 -10.89
C PHE A 298 -1.79 9.56 -11.62
N ASN A 299 -0.66 9.77 -12.26
CA ASN A 299 0.11 8.69 -12.89
C ASN A 299 0.98 7.93 -11.89
N SER A 300 1.43 8.58 -10.81
CA SER A 300 2.26 7.99 -9.77
C SER A 300 2.14 8.75 -8.47
N PHE A 301 1.84 8.05 -7.39
CA PHE A 301 1.72 8.62 -6.06
C PHE A 301 2.80 8.15 -5.09
N GLU A 302 3.58 7.12 -5.43
CA GLU A 302 4.54 6.48 -4.53
C GLU A 302 5.80 6.10 -5.31
N SER A 303 6.96 6.29 -4.70
CA SER A 303 8.23 5.73 -5.16
C SER A 303 8.34 4.28 -4.67
N PHE A 304 8.81 3.39 -5.52
CA PHE A 304 8.91 1.97 -5.18
C PHE A 304 10.17 1.33 -5.78
N PRO A 305 10.71 0.29 -5.12
CA PRO A 305 11.92 -0.37 -5.59
C PRO A 305 11.65 -1.20 -6.85
N LEU A 306 12.58 -1.15 -7.78
CA LEU A 306 12.78 -2.13 -8.85
C LEU A 306 13.94 -3.04 -8.43
N LEU A 307 14.31 -4.04 -9.23
CA LEU A 307 15.40 -4.96 -8.86
C LEU A 307 16.77 -4.29 -8.84
N ASP A 308 16.98 -3.33 -9.71
CA ASP A 308 18.27 -2.67 -9.97
C ASP A 308 18.27 -1.17 -9.67
N ASN A 309 17.11 -0.58 -9.39
CA ASN A 309 16.99 0.83 -9.03
C ASN A 309 15.62 1.14 -8.40
N TRP A 310 15.27 2.42 -8.25
CA TRP A 310 13.96 2.88 -7.79
C TRP A 310 13.18 3.57 -8.90
N GLN A 311 11.88 3.33 -8.96
CA GLN A 311 10.94 4.13 -9.72
C GLN A 311 10.43 5.26 -8.82
N ASN A 312 10.75 6.50 -9.16
CA ASN A 312 10.31 7.66 -8.38
C ASN A 312 9.00 8.23 -8.92
N TYR A 313 8.15 8.74 -8.02
CA TYR A 313 6.96 9.49 -8.39
C TYR A 313 7.27 10.96 -8.73
N LEU A 314 8.40 11.49 -8.26
CA LEU A 314 8.91 12.81 -8.60
C LEU A 314 9.75 12.75 -9.87
N ASN A 315 9.70 13.80 -10.67
CA ASN A 315 10.62 13.95 -11.79
C ASN A 315 12.05 14.23 -11.31
N GLU A 316 13.02 14.03 -12.19
CA GLU A 316 14.44 14.17 -11.87
C GLU A 316 14.79 15.59 -11.40
N ALA A 317 14.19 16.62 -11.99
CA ALA A 317 14.45 18.02 -11.61
C ALA A 317 14.05 18.32 -10.16
N LEU A 318 12.85 17.88 -9.74
CA LEU A 318 12.37 18.04 -8.35
C LEU A 318 13.18 17.21 -7.37
N ARG A 319 13.52 15.98 -7.74
CA ARG A 319 14.37 15.12 -6.93
C ARG A 319 15.73 15.76 -6.67
N ASN A 320 16.45 16.14 -7.72
CA ASN A 320 17.77 16.75 -7.62
C ASN A 320 17.75 18.09 -6.87
N ALA A 321 16.67 18.87 -7.03
CA ALA A 321 16.50 20.14 -6.35
C ALA A 321 16.22 20.00 -4.84
N SER A 322 15.64 18.86 -4.41
CA SER A 322 15.31 18.59 -3.01
C SER A 322 16.29 17.68 -2.31
N GLU A 323 17.32 17.18 -3.01
CA GLU A 323 18.34 16.32 -2.46
C GLU A 323 19.21 17.03 -1.42
N PHE A 324 19.49 16.36 -0.32
CA PHE A 324 20.47 16.83 0.65
C PHE A 324 21.89 16.56 0.15
N LYS A 325 22.57 17.61 -0.27
CA LYS A 325 23.93 17.50 -0.78
C LYS A 325 24.94 17.56 0.36
N LEU A 326 25.87 16.62 0.36
CA LEU A 326 26.94 16.55 1.36
C LEU A 326 27.79 17.83 1.35
N GLY A 327 27.97 18.41 2.53
CA GLY A 327 28.80 19.61 2.69
C GLY A 327 28.13 20.92 2.26
N GLU A 328 26.97 20.90 1.58
CA GLU A 328 26.22 22.06 1.18
C GLU A 328 25.15 22.46 2.19
N LYS A 329 24.75 23.72 2.16
CA LYS A 329 23.65 24.27 2.95
C LYS A 329 22.33 24.03 2.21
N ASN A 330 21.42 23.29 2.86
CA ASN A 330 20.16 22.88 2.28
C ASN A 330 18.98 23.49 3.05
N GLU A 331 17.90 23.81 2.35
CA GLU A 331 16.64 24.21 2.97
C GLU A 331 15.88 22.98 3.46
N ALA A 332 15.35 23.07 4.69
CA ALA A 332 14.57 22.00 5.30
C ALA A 332 13.32 22.52 6.01
N ILE A 333 12.32 21.64 6.11
CA ILE A 333 11.23 21.75 7.08
C ILE A 333 11.59 20.83 8.23
N SER A 334 11.61 21.36 9.45
CA SER A 334 12.22 20.68 10.58
C SER A 334 11.33 20.65 11.79
N LEU A 335 11.39 19.53 12.50
CA LEU A 335 10.81 19.36 13.83
C LEU A 335 11.91 19.32 14.87
N CYS A 336 11.81 20.15 15.88
CA CYS A 336 12.66 20.13 17.06
C CYS A 336 11.92 19.46 18.22
N LEU A 337 12.51 18.43 18.82
CA LEU A 337 12.03 17.78 20.03
C LEU A 337 12.96 18.13 21.19
N HIS A 338 12.40 18.62 22.28
CA HIS A 338 13.11 18.86 23.54
C HIS A 338 12.86 17.65 24.46
N LEU A 339 13.91 16.93 24.80
CA LEU A 339 13.84 15.71 25.59
C LEU A 339 14.37 15.96 27.01
N ASN A 340 13.70 15.36 27.98
CA ASN A 340 14.22 15.30 29.36
C ASN A 340 15.30 14.19 29.51
N ASN A 341 15.78 14.00 30.73
CA ASN A 341 16.79 13.00 31.05
C ASN A 341 16.37 11.54 30.79
N ASN A 342 15.06 11.28 30.74
CA ASN A 342 14.46 9.97 30.45
C ASN A 342 14.12 9.81 28.96
N ASN A 343 14.60 10.70 28.09
CA ASN A 343 14.26 10.78 26.66
C ASN A 343 12.76 10.96 26.39
N GLU A 344 11.97 11.53 27.32
CA GLU A 344 10.59 11.87 27.10
C GLU A 344 10.48 13.26 26.45
N ILE A 345 9.51 13.44 25.56
CA ILE A 345 9.28 14.70 24.84
C ILE A 345 8.53 15.68 25.75
N ASN A 346 9.21 16.75 26.19
CA ASN A 346 8.61 17.84 26.96
C ASN A 346 7.97 18.89 26.04
N GLU A 347 8.71 19.33 25.05
CA GLU A 347 8.29 20.34 24.09
C GLU A 347 8.69 19.94 22.68
N TRP A 348 7.96 20.45 21.71
CA TRP A 348 8.33 20.34 20.32
C TRP A 348 7.89 21.59 19.53
N SER A 349 8.56 21.82 18.39
CA SER A 349 8.24 22.94 17.50
C SER A 349 8.67 22.67 16.06
N PHE A 350 7.84 23.15 15.11
CA PHE A 350 8.16 23.10 13.67
C PHE A 350 8.81 24.42 13.21
N HIS A 351 9.77 24.30 12.31
CA HIS A 351 10.56 25.41 11.79
C HIS A 351 10.93 25.24 10.33
N LEU A 352 11.16 26.38 9.66
CA LEU A 352 11.98 26.41 8.44
C LEU A 352 13.45 26.56 8.85
N THR A 353 14.34 25.72 8.34
CA THR A 353 15.75 25.73 8.72
C THR A 353 16.68 25.69 7.51
N TYR A 354 17.91 26.07 7.75
CA TYR A 354 19.06 25.68 6.95
C TYR A 354 19.83 24.59 7.69
N VAL A 355 20.13 23.49 7.02
CA VAL A 355 20.94 22.39 7.54
C VAL A 355 22.06 22.07 6.55
N LYS A 356 23.24 21.74 7.04
CA LYS A 356 24.34 21.22 6.24
C LYS A 356 24.44 19.72 6.48
N CYS A 357 24.30 18.90 5.45
CA CYS A 357 24.55 17.47 5.57
C CYS A 357 26.05 17.25 5.85
N SER A 358 26.41 16.98 7.10
CA SER A 358 27.81 16.85 7.51
C SER A 358 28.34 15.44 7.29
N HIS A 359 27.53 14.42 7.58
CA HIS A 359 27.94 13.02 7.53
C HIS A 359 26.83 12.15 6.90
N ILE A 360 27.25 11.24 6.03
CA ILE A 360 26.39 10.17 5.50
C ILE A 360 26.75 8.89 6.24
N ILE A 361 25.75 8.24 6.81
CA ILE A 361 25.89 6.99 7.56
C ILE A 361 25.38 5.86 6.66
N GLU A 362 26.30 5.08 6.14
CA GLU A 362 26.01 3.92 5.30
C GLU A 362 25.50 2.74 6.15
N SER A 363 24.83 1.77 5.53
CA SER A 363 24.21 0.63 6.23
C SER A 363 25.21 -0.22 7.02
N ASP A 364 26.39 -0.47 6.48
CA ASP A 364 27.45 -1.23 7.14
C ASP A 364 27.97 -0.54 8.43
N ILE A 365 28.00 0.79 8.44
CA ILE A 365 28.33 1.57 9.65
C ILE A 365 27.22 1.41 10.69
N THR A 366 25.96 1.47 10.26
CA THR A 366 24.80 1.27 11.13
C THR A 366 24.81 -0.12 11.76
N ASP A 367 25.09 -1.16 10.98
CA ASP A 367 25.24 -2.54 11.44
C ASP A 367 26.34 -2.67 12.50
N ALA A 368 27.48 -2.04 12.23
CA ALA A 368 28.59 -2.04 13.18
C ALA A 368 28.26 -1.29 14.48
N LEU A 369 27.45 -0.23 14.43
CA LEU A 369 26.94 0.49 15.60
C LEU A 369 25.96 -0.35 16.40
N LEU A 370 25.00 -0.99 15.75
CA LEU A 370 23.96 -1.81 16.39
C LEU A 370 24.51 -3.08 17.04
N SER A 371 25.57 -3.66 16.46
CA SER A 371 26.24 -4.84 17.01
C SER A 371 27.20 -4.52 18.18
N ARG A 372 27.55 -3.24 18.40
CA ARG A 372 28.45 -2.78 19.43
C ARG A 372 27.72 -2.56 20.76
N LYS A 373 28.35 -2.94 21.88
CA LYS A 373 27.93 -2.44 23.19
C LYS A 373 28.36 -0.98 23.33
N SER A 374 27.43 -0.07 23.63
CA SER A 374 27.75 1.33 23.87
C SER A 374 28.85 1.48 24.94
N ARG A 375 29.67 2.52 24.81
CA ARG A 375 30.81 2.83 25.72
C ARG A 375 31.93 1.79 25.74
N THR A 376 32.00 0.85 24.80
CA THR A 376 33.13 -0.08 24.66
C THR A 376 34.19 0.47 23.71
N ARG A 377 35.44 -0.06 23.84
CA ARG A 377 36.56 0.33 22.97
C ARG A 377 36.21 0.02 21.50
N ILE A 378 36.47 1.00 20.63
CA ILE A 378 36.22 0.87 19.18
C ILE A 378 37.30 -0.02 18.57
N THR A 379 36.94 -1.23 18.22
CA THR A 379 37.83 -2.22 17.57
C THR A 379 37.58 -2.32 16.07
N SER A 380 36.34 -2.04 15.61
CA SER A 380 35.93 -2.10 14.20
C SER A 380 36.68 -1.06 13.36
N ARG A 381 37.15 -1.49 12.18
CA ARG A 381 37.74 -0.59 11.19
C ARG A 381 36.71 0.41 10.64
N LEU A 382 35.44 0.02 10.53
CA LEU A 382 34.34 0.86 10.03
C LEU A 382 34.03 2.01 11.00
N LEU A 383 34.17 1.78 12.32
CA LEU A 383 33.83 2.79 13.32
C LEU A 383 35.01 3.73 13.67
N LYS A 384 36.23 3.43 13.25
CA LYS A 384 37.36 4.30 13.50
C LYS A 384 37.25 5.69 12.87
N PRO A 385 36.80 5.84 11.60
CA PRO A 385 36.65 7.15 10.96
C PRO A 385 35.60 8.03 11.63
N ILE A 386 34.58 7.42 12.24
CA ILE A 386 33.45 8.11 12.86
C ILE A 386 33.61 8.36 14.36
N LYS A 387 34.79 8.12 14.90
CA LYS A 387 35.08 8.20 16.37
C LYS A 387 34.68 9.55 16.97
N GLU A 388 34.83 10.64 16.22
CA GLU A 388 34.59 12.00 16.72
C GLU A 388 33.12 12.28 17.00
N TYR A 389 32.23 11.64 16.27
CA TYR A 389 30.77 11.83 16.40
C TYR A 389 29.99 10.57 16.79
N ILE A 390 30.71 9.54 17.27
CA ILE A 390 30.07 8.28 17.69
C ILE A 390 29.15 8.48 18.91
N GLU A 391 29.45 9.46 19.77
CA GLU A 391 28.61 9.80 20.93
C GLU A 391 27.24 10.33 20.50
N ASP A 392 27.17 11.13 19.45
CA ASP A 392 25.91 11.61 18.89
C ASP A 392 25.10 10.44 18.33
N LEU A 393 25.75 9.52 17.60
CA LEU A 393 25.09 8.34 17.03
C LEU A 393 24.60 7.38 18.13
N ASP A 394 25.41 7.16 19.19
CA ASP A 394 24.96 6.39 20.34
C ASP A 394 23.77 7.04 21.05
N LYS A 395 23.72 8.38 21.11
CA LYS A 395 22.59 9.10 21.71
C LYS A 395 21.32 9.03 20.85
N ILE A 396 21.46 9.09 19.53
CA ILE A 396 20.32 8.86 18.61
C ILE A 396 19.74 7.46 18.84
N LEU A 397 20.59 6.43 18.93
CA LEU A 397 20.17 5.07 19.21
C LEU A 397 19.47 4.93 20.57
N GLU A 398 20.01 5.56 21.60
CA GLU A 398 19.41 5.58 22.93
C GLU A 398 18.00 6.18 22.91
N ILE A 399 17.82 7.32 22.22
CA ILE A 399 16.50 7.97 22.06
C ILE A 399 15.53 7.05 21.27
N SER A 400 15.99 6.48 20.17
CA SER A 400 15.20 5.56 19.37
C SER A 400 14.74 4.35 20.18
N THR A 401 15.65 3.75 20.93
CA THR A 401 15.35 2.61 21.82
C THR A 401 14.34 2.99 22.90
N SER A 402 14.50 4.16 23.53
CA SER A 402 13.56 4.66 24.53
C SER A 402 12.15 4.87 23.97
N PHE A 403 12.03 5.46 22.77
CA PHE A 403 10.73 5.62 22.11
C PHE A 403 10.12 4.26 21.76
N ARG A 404 10.91 3.31 21.30
CA ARG A 404 10.48 1.95 21.01
C ARG A 404 9.96 1.24 22.25
N GLU A 405 10.70 1.27 23.36
CA GLU A 405 10.29 0.67 24.63
C GLU A 405 8.99 1.26 25.15
N LYS A 406 8.84 2.58 25.07
CA LYS A 406 7.58 3.27 25.40
C LYS A 406 6.41 2.72 24.59
N HIS A 407 6.56 2.55 23.28
CA HIS A 407 5.51 2.05 22.44
C HIS A 407 5.19 0.58 22.71
N LEU A 408 6.18 -0.24 23.06
CA LEU A 408 5.95 -1.63 23.47
C LEU A 408 5.17 -1.70 24.79
N LEU A 409 5.43 -0.78 25.71
CA LEU A 409 4.67 -0.67 26.97
C LEU A 409 3.21 -0.21 26.70
N GLU A 410 2.99 0.61 25.69
CA GLU A 410 1.66 1.05 25.23
C GLU A 410 0.90 -0.04 24.47
N GLY A 411 1.46 -1.25 24.31
CA GLY A 411 0.81 -2.40 23.69
C GLY A 411 1.15 -2.64 22.22
N LYS A 412 2.16 -1.96 21.67
CA LYS A 412 2.67 -2.31 20.34
C LYS A 412 3.42 -3.64 20.38
N VAL A 413 3.45 -4.31 19.26
CA VAL A 413 4.00 -5.65 19.14
C VAL A 413 5.11 -5.66 18.10
N GLU A 414 6.21 -6.32 18.43
CA GLU A 414 7.27 -6.63 17.49
C GLU A 414 7.04 -7.99 16.86
N ILE A 415 7.01 -8.03 15.54
CA ILE A 415 7.03 -9.28 14.77
C ILE A 415 8.39 -9.36 14.07
N PRO A 416 9.16 -10.45 14.24
CA PRO A 416 10.44 -10.60 13.56
C PRO A 416 10.26 -10.49 12.05
N ALA A 417 11.03 -9.62 11.40
CA ALA A 417 11.07 -9.57 9.95
C ALA A 417 11.44 -10.95 9.41
N PRO A 418 10.81 -11.43 8.34
CA PRO A 418 11.16 -12.71 7.76
C PRO A 418 12.62 -12.67 7.33
N LEU A 419 13.41 -13.64 7.80
CA LEU A 419 14.80 -13.81 7.36
C LEU A 419 14.81 -13.99 5.85
N ASN A 420 15.29 -13.00 5.15
CA ASN A 420 15.31 -13.03 3.70
C ASN A 420 16.63 -13.63 3.25
N LYS A 421 16.60 -14.91 2.83
CA LYS A 421 17.76 -15.59 2.26
C LYS A 421 17.86 -15.39 0.72
N ILE A 422 17.05 -14.51 0.17
CA ILE A 422 17.02 -14.24 -1.27
C ILE A 422 17.62 -12.86 -1.49
N GLU A 423 18.73 -12.85 -2.20
CA GLU A 423 19.46 -11.65 -2.59
C GLU A 423 18.56 -10.61 -3.27
N ALA A 424 18.78 -9.33 -3.02
CA ALA A 424 18.07 -8.20 -3.59
C ALA A 424 16.55 -8.11 -3.30
N LEU A 425 16.04 -8.80 -2.28
CA LEU A 425 14.63 -8.64 -1.87
C LEU A 425 14.40 -7.79 -0.62
N ASP A 426 15.46 -7.39 0.06
CA ASP A 426 15.33 -6.67 1.32
C ASP A 426 14.53 -5.37 1.18
N GLU A 427 14.74 -4.63 0.08
CA GLU A 427 14.02 -3.37 -0.18
C GLU A 427 12.53 -3.56 -0.41
N PHE A 428 12.08 -4.74 -0.84
CA PHE A 428 10.65 -5.03 -1.04
C PHE A 428 9.93 -5.34 0.28
N PHE A 429 10.66 -5.73 1.31
CA PHE A 429 10.12 -6.01 2.65
C PHE A 429 10.25 -4.82 3.60
N ILE A 430 11.03 -3.80 3.22
CA ILE A 430 11.17 -2.61 4.02
C ILE A 430 9.90 -1.78 3.89
N HIS A 431 9.17 -1.66 4.99
CA HIS A 431 8.05 -0.77 5.09
C HIS A 431 8.53 0.68 5.23
N ASN A 432 7.74 1.61 4.73
CA ASN A 432 7.97 3.02 5.02
C ASN A 432 7.98 3.22 6.55
N PRO A 433 9.08 3.68 7.16
CA PRO A 433 9.15 3.87 8.60
C PRO A 433 8.13 4.88 9.13
N ALA A 434 7.54 5.69 8.24
CA ALA A 434 6.43 6.58 8.54
C ALA A 434 5.07 5.86 8.67
N GLN A 435 4.96 4.59 8.31
CA GLN A 435 3.69 3.86 8.24
C GLN A 435 3.47 2.83 9.35
N CYS A 436 4.17 2.93 10.48
CA CYS A 436 3.95 2.02 11.59
C CYS A 436 2.51 2.09 12.10
N SER A 437 1.89 0.92 12.30
CA SER A 437 0.58 0.84 12.93
C SER A 437 0.67 0.85 14.45
N LYS A 438 -0.44 1.10 15.14
CA LYS A 438 -0.51 1.05 16.62
C LYS A 438 -0.12 -0.32 17.18
N GLU A 439 -0.53 -1.37 16.49
CA GLU A 439 -0.43 -2.74 16.99
C GLU A 439 0.82 -3.44 16.49
N TYR A 440 1.47 -2.90 15.46
CA TYR A 440 2.58 -3.53 14.78
C TYR A 440 3.74 -2.55 14.63
N PHE A 441 4.79 -2.85 15.35
CA PHE A 441 6.08 -2.20 15.18
C PHE A 441 7.01 -3.27 14.59
N GLU A 442 7.36 -3.13 13.31
CA GLU A 442 8.23 -4.11 12.67
C GLU A 442 9.58 -4.17 13.39
N PRO A 443 10.02 -5.34 13.89
CA PRO A 443 11.37 -5.46 14.38
C PRO A 443 12.25 -5.38 13.16
N LEU A 444 12.95 -4.37 13.15
CA LEU A 444 13.96 -4.11 12.21
C LEU A 444 15.01 -5.17 12.37
N LYS A 445 15.52 -5.69 11.28
CA LYS A 445 16.75 -6.45 11.32
C LYS A 445 17.73 -5.65 12.17
N LYS A 446 18.47 -6.29 13.04
CA LYS A 446 19.52 -5.63 13.85
C LYS A 446 20.53 -4.83 13.03
N GLU A 447 20.41 -4.87 11.73
CA GLU A 447 21.30 -4.46 10.68
C GLU A 447 20.71 -3.38 9.76
N ASP A 448 19.58 -2.73 10.12
CA ASP A 448 18.96 -1.76 9.23
C ASP A 448 18.89 -0.37 9.86
N CYS A 449 19.29 0.66 9.13
CA CYS A 449 19.19 2.04 9.60
C CYS A 449 17.75 2.51 9.82
N GLN A 450 16.78 1.85 9.21
CA GLN A 450 15.36 2.11 9.48
C GLN A 450 14.98 1.73 10.91
N THR A 451 15.56 0.65 11.47
CA THR A 451 15.43 0.31 12.89
C THR A 451 15.83 1.47 13.77
N TYR A 452 16.87 2.10 13.37
CA TYR A 452 17.46 3.20 14.07
C TYR A 452 16.56 4.43 14.09
N LEU A 453 15.90 4.71 12.97
CA LEU A 453 15.12 5.94 12.77
C LEU A 453 13.62 5.75 12.94
N SER A 454 13.11 4.55 12.71
CA SER A 454 11.67 4.29 12.67
C SER A 454 10.90 4.79 13.89
N PRO A 455 11.36 4.55 15.15
CA PRO A 455 10.68 5.07 16.32
C PRO A 455 10.65 6.60 16.39
N ILE A 456 11.73 7.24 15.95
CA ILE A 456 11.86 8.71 15.94
C ILE A 456 10.91 9.32 14.89
N LEU A 457 10.89 8.73 13.70
CA LEU A 457 10.01 9.20 12.62
C LEU A 457 8.54 8.94 12.93
N TYR A 458 8.24 7.84 13.62
CA TYR A 458 6.89 7.55 14.09
C TYR A 458 6.39 8.63 15.07
N GLU A 459 7.20 9.01 16.07
CA GLU A 459 6.84 10.10 16.99
C GLU A 459 6.66 11.43 16.25
N ALA A 460 7.51 11.73 15.28
CA ALA A 460 7.37 12.93 14.46
C ALA A 460 6.04 12.98 13.70
N ASN A 461 5.63 11.85 13.14
CA ASN A 461 4.34 11.72 12.42
C ASN A 461 3.14 11.77 13.38
N LEU A 462 3.26 11.18 14.56
CA LEU A 462 2.24 11.23 15.61
C LEU A 462 2.05 12.65 16.15
N ILE A 463 3.13 13.42 16.28
CA ILE A 463 3.08 14.83 16.67
C ILE A 463 2.26 15.64 15.66
N TRP A 464 2.51 15.46 14.36
CA TRP A 464 1.74 16.17 13.35
C TRP A 464 0.26 15.74 13.36
N PHE A 465 -0.02 14.46 13.54
CA PHE A 465 -1.40 13.98 13.71
C PHE A 465 -2.12 14.72 14.85
N LYS A 466 -1.54 14.70 16.06
CA LYS A 466 -2.11 15.37 17.23
C LYS A 466 -2.28 16.86 16.98
N HIS A 467 -1.30 17.51 16.39
CA HIS A 467 -1.29 18.95 16.14
C HIS A 467 -2.34 19.38 15.10
N SER A 468 -2.42 18.66 13.98
CA SER A 468 -3.44 18.94 12.95
C SER A 468 -4.86 18.68 13.45
N SER A 469 -5.06 17.62 14.24
CA SER A 469 -6.35 17.27 14.84
C SER A 469 -6.80 18.32 15.87
N GLU A 470 -5.89 18.83 16.74
CA GLU A 470 -6.22 19.86 17.71
C GLU A 470 -6.72 21.15 17.06
N TYR A 471 -6.13 21.53 15.94
CA TYR A 471 -6.57 22.69 15.18
C TYR A 471 -7.68 22.40 14.16
N GLY A 472 -8.16 21.17 14.08
CA GLY A 472 -9.20 20.75 13.14
C GLY A 472 -8.80 20.93 11.68
N LEU A 473 -7.51 20.76 11.37
CA LEU A 473 -6.98 20.86 10.01
C LEU A 473 -7.15 19.52 9.27
N ASN A 474 -7.54 19.61 8.01
CA ASN A 474 -7.58 18.42 7.17
C ASN A 474 -6.16 17.91 6.90
N SER A 475 -5.96 16.61 7.05
CA SER A 475 -4.71 15.91 6.74
C SER A 475 -5.01 14.51 6.17
N ALA A 476 -4.05 13.92 5.49
CA ALA A 476 -4.13 12.54 5.04
C ALA A 476 -3.37 11.63 6.00
N GLY A 477 -4.02 10.61 6.53
CA GLY A 477 -3.40 9.73 7.52
C GLY A 477 -3.66 8.26 7.28
N TYR A 478 -2.81 7.42 7.85
CA TYR A 478 -2.97 5.98 7.85
C TYR A 478 -3.81 5.54 9.04
N ILE A 479 -4.79 4.68 8.76
CA ILE A 479 -5.60 4.00 9.77
C ILE A 479 -5.20 2.54 9.78
N SER A 480 -4.89 2.01 10.97
CA SER A 480 -4.76 0.57 11.15
C SER A 480 -6.15 -0.08 11.16
N LYS A 481 -6.37 -1.03 10.28
CA LYS A 481 -7.48 -1.97 10.39
C LYS A 481 -6.99 -3.09 11.30
N GLY A 482 -7.41 -3.12 12.55
CA GLY A 482 -7.14 -4.23 13.44
C GLY A 482 -7.50 -5.59 12.81
N LEU A 483 -7.04 -6.68 13.39
CA LEU A 483 -7.44 -8.03 12.97
C LEU A 483 -8.94 -8.20 13.17
N ASP A 484 -9.64 -8.50 12.09
CA ASP A 484 -11.02 -8.95 12.12
C ASP A 484 -11.09 -10.35 12.75
N SER A 485 -11.99 -10.57 13.71
CA SER A 485 -12.21 -11.85 14.36
C SER A 485 -12.48 -13.00 13.38
N ILE A 486 -13.04 -12.70 12.19
CA ILE A 486 -13.29 -13.69 11.14
C ILE A 486 -11.96 -14.13 10.49
N ASN A 487 -11.05 -13.22 10.27
CA ASN A 487 -9.74 -13.49 9.67
C ASN A 487 -8.75 -14.10 10.68
N ALA A 488 -8.99 -13.89 11.96
CA ALA A 488 -8.16 -14.41 13.04
C ALA A 488 -8.42 -15.89 13.37
N ASN A 489 -9.43 -16.53 12.78
CA ASN A 489 -9.80 -17.90 13.10
C ASN A 489 -8.68 -18.94 12.92
N GLU A 490 -7.79 -18.76 11.94
CA GLU A 490 -6.63 -19.67 11.77
C GLU A 490 -5.62 -19.47 12.90
N ILE A 491 -5.41 -18.24 13.32
CA ILE A 491 -4.51 -17.86 14.42
C ILE A 491 -5.06 -18.41 15.74
N ILE A 492 -6.35 -18.22 15.99
CA ILE A 492 -7.03 -18.73 17.20
C ILE A 492 -6.90 -20.25 17.28
N LYS A 493 -7.25 -20.96 16.21
CA LYS A 493 -7.17 -22.43 16.16
C LYS A 493 -5.74 -22.94 16.35
N TYR A 494 -4.75 -22.24 15.78
CA TYR A 494 -3.37 -22.62 15.99
C TYR A 494 -2.91 -22.36 17.42
N SER A 495 -3.33 -21.25 18.03
CA SER A 495 -3.05 -20.93 19.43
C SER A 495 -3.67 -21.95 20.38
N GLU A 496 -4.92 -22.34 20.16
CA GLU A 496 -5.59 -23.42 20.90
C GLU A 496 -4.84 -24.74 20.75
N PHE A 497 -4.38 -25.05 19.53
CA PHE A 497 -3.58 -26.24 19.27
C PHE A 497 -2.24 -26.24 20.02
N VAL A 498 -1.62 -25.10 20.20
CA VAL A 498 -0.36 -24.93 20.96
C VAL A 498 -0.60 -25.00 22.48
N GLY A 499 -1.88 -25.04 22.92
CA GLY A 499 -2.26 -25.12 24.33
C GLY A 499 -2.48 -23.75 24.99
N ASN A 500 -2.62 -22.71 24.20
CA ASN A 500 -2.85 -21.37 24.68
C ASN A 500 -4.27 -20.92 24.37
N ASN A 501 -5.08 -20.68 25.39
CA ASN A 501 -6.38 -20.05 25.23
C ASN A 501 -6.19 -18.56 25.00
N ILE A 502 -6.69 -18.06 23.87
CA ILE A 502 -6.71 -16.64 23.57
C ILE A 502 -8.04 -16.09 24.07
N GLU A 503 -7.96 -15.13 24.98
CA GLU A 503 -9.11 -14.36 25.40
C GLU A 503 -9.26 -13.17 24.47
N LEU A 504 -10.47 -12.98 23.91
CA LEU A 504 -10.82 -11.79 23.18
C LEU A 504 -10.99 -10.63 24.16
N ASN A 505 -10.55 -9.44 23.77
CA ASN A 505 -10.84 -8.22 24.54
C ASN A 505 -12.34 -7.98 24.62
N GLU A 506 -12.79 -7.09 25.54
CA GLU A 506 -14.20 -6.71 25.72
C GLU A 506 -14.91 -6.33 24.42
N ASP A 507 -14.17 -5.84 23.43
CA ASP A 507 -14.64 -5.50 22.07
C ASP A 507 -14.63 -6.66 21.07
N GLY A 508 -14.27 -7.87 21.49
CA GLY A 508 -14.19 -9.06 20.63
C GLY A 508 -12.96 -9.08 19.72
N ASN A 509 -11.97 -8.24 19.94
CA ASN A 509 -10.73 -8.18 19.18
C ASN A 509 -9.60 -8.96 19.85
N LEU A 510 -8.69 -9.52 19.02
CA LEU A 510 -7.50 -10.21 19.48
C LEU A 510 -6.40 -9.22 19.87
N SER A 511 -5.80 -9.40 21.05
CA SER A 511 -4.59 -8.70 21.43
C SER A 511 -3.35 -9.43 20.89
N PHE A 512 -2.66 -8.82 19.94
CA PHE A 512 -1.42 -9.37 19.37
C PHE A 512 -0.33 -9.57 20.41
N SER A 513 -0.20 -8.65 21.36
CA SER A 513 0.80 -8.74 22.43
C SER A 513 0.62 -9.99 23.29
N GLN A 514 -0.63 -10.40 23.53
CA GLN A 514 -0.92 -11.65 24.25
C GLN A 514 -0.53 -12.87 23.40
N ILE A 515 -0.90 -12.88 22.11
CA ILE A 515 -0.62 -14.00 21.19
C ILE A 515 0.88 -14.28 21.10
N ILE A 516 1.71 -13.25 20.94
CA ILE A 516 3.16 -13.41 20.75
C ILE A 516 3.86 -13.82 22.05
N LYS A 517 3.40 -13.35 23.20
CA LYS A 517 3.95 -13.73 24.51
C LYS A 517 3.65 -15.18 24.90
N LEU A 518 2.68 -15.80 24.28
CA LEU A 518 2.20 -17.14 24.61
C LEU A 518 3.05 -18.29 24.06
N CYS A 519 3.99 -18.04 23.15
CA CYS A 519 4.81 -19.09 22.55
C CYS A 519 6.25 -19.06 23.04
N ASP A 520 6.66 -20.07 23.79
CA ASP A 520 8.06 -20.24 24.27
C ASP A 520 8.94 -20.94 23.23
N ASP A 521 8.37 -21.73 22.32
CA ASP A 521 9.08 -22.49 21.30
C ASP A 521 9.30 -21.66 20.03
N ASP A 522 10.53 -21.55 19.56
CA ASP A 522 10.91 -20.75 18.39
C ASP A 522 10.22 -21.20 17.10
N ASN A 523 10.00 -22.50 16.91
CA ASN A 523 9.30 -23.03 15.73
C ASN A 523 7.81 -22.64 15.75
N LYS A 524 7.17 -22.75 16.91
CA LYS A 524 5.77 -22.36 17.11
C LYS A 524 5.59 -20.85 16.93
N LYS A 525 6.53 -20.06 17.48
CA LYS A 525 6.61 -18.62 17.25
C LYS A 525 6.68 -18.26 15.77
N ARG A 526 7.54 -18.95 15.03
CA ARG A 526 7.71 -18.72 13.59
C ARG A 526 6.43 -18.99 12.79
N ILE A 527 5.74 -20.08 13.08
CA ILE A 527 4.46 -20.41 12.43
C ILE A 527 3.43 -19.32 12.75
N LEU A 528 3.31 -18.95 14.03
CA LEU A 528 2.40 -17.91 14.48
C LEU A 528 2.70 -16.57 13.80
N HIS A 529 3.97 -16.17 13.71
CA HIS A 529 4.39 -14.95 13.03
C HIS A 529 4.01 -14.95 11.54
N LYS A 530 4.18 -16.09 10.85
CA LYS A 530 3.76 -16.21 9.44
C LYS A 530 2.26 -16.11 9.25
N LEU A 531 1.48 -16.72 10.15
CA LEU A 531 0.03 -16.57 10.13
C LEU A 531 -0.39 -15.13 10.41
N LEU A 532 0.23 -14.47 11.38
CA LEU A 532 0.00 -13.06 11.67
C LEU A 532 0.32 -12.15 10.47
N ILE A 533 1.50 -12.29 9.87
CA ILE A 533 1.91 -11.49 8.70
C ILE A 533 0.92 -11.65 7.53
N LYS A 534 0.40 -12.86 7.32
CA LYS A 534 -0.57 -13.14 6.25
C LYS A 534 -1.90 -12.42 6.45
N GLU A 535 -2.32 -12.24 7.70
CA GLU A 535 -3.57 -11.55 8.06
C GLU A 535 -3.40 -10.04 8.23
N PHE A 536 -2.16 -9.54 8.29
CA PHE A 536 -1.92 -8.11 8.29
C PHE A 536 -2.32 -7.48 6.97
N LYS A 537 -3.34 -6.63 7.03
CA LYS A 537 -3.70 -5.77 5.91
C LYS A 537 -2.90 -4.48 6.00
N GLU A 538 -2.46 -3.99 4.85
CA GLU A 538 -1.87 -2.67 4.77
C GLU A 538 -2.84 -1.61 5.28
N ASN A 539 -2.29 -0.62 5.99
CA ASN A 539 -3.06 0.51 6.50
C ASN A 539 -3.77 1.25 5.35
N GLU A 540 -5.02 1.62 5.52
CA GLU A 540 -5.73 2.49 4.58
C GLU A 540 -5.40 3.96 4.83
N ILE A 541 -5.33 4.73 3.74
CA ILE A 541 -5.23 6.19 3.80
C ILE A 541 -6.65 6.73 3.97
N ASN A 542 -6.83 7.61 4.96
CA ASN A 542 -8.08 8.28 5.21
C ASN A 542 -7.89 9.78 5.37
N LEU A 543 -8.97 10.51 5.11
CA LEU A 543 -9.05 11.93 5.40
C LEU A 543 -9.30 12.11 6.90
N ILE A 544 -8.37 12.79 7.56
CA ILE A 544 -8.49 13.20 8.95
C ILE A 544 -9.03 14.63 8.98
N SER A 545 -10.12 14.84 9.67
CA SER A 545 -10.78 16.14 9.81
C SER A 545 -11.20 16.37 11.25
N LYS A 546 -11.70 17.57 11.56
CA LYS A 546 -12.20 17.93 12.89
C LYS A 546 -13.24 16.95 13.46
N ASN A 547 -14.03 16.32 12.58
CA ASN A 547 -15.06 15.36 12.98
C ASN A 547 -14.50 13.98 13.33
N SER A 548 -13.27 13.70 12.93
CA SER A 548 -12.60 12.41 13.21
C SER A 548 -12.20 12.26 14.69
N LYS A 549 -12.18 13.34 15.47
CA LYS A 549 -11.87 13.30 16.92
C LYS A 549 -12.78 12.37 17.74
N ASN A 550 -14.05 12.25 17.37
CA ASN A 550 -15.03 11.43 18.11
C ASN A 550 -14.97 9.94 17.79
N GLU A 551 -14.30 9.57 16.68
CA GLU A 551 -14.07 8.17 16.26
C GLU A 551 -12.68 7.65 16.70
N GLU A 552 -11.88 8.52 17.33
CA GLU A 552 -10.45 8.38 17.57
C GLU A 552 -10.07 7.48 18.76
N SER A 553 -10.98 7.11 19.62
CA SER A 553 -10.63 6.31 20.81
C SER A 553 -10.14 4.89 20.50
N GLU A 554 -10.43 4.37 19.31
CA GLU A 554 -10.18 2.96 18.96
C GLU A 554 -9.24 2.74 17.73
N LYS A 555 -9.03 3.76 16.87
CA LYS A 555 -8.22 3.64 15.66
C LYS A 555 -7.05 4.62 15.69
N LEU A 556 -5.84 4.14 15.76
CA LEU A 556 -4.68 5.02 15.74
C LEU A 556 -4.42 5.55 14.34
N PHE A 557 -4.38 6.87 14.26
CA PHE A 557 -4.05 7.60 13.05
C PHE A 557 -2.61 8.10 13.11
N ILE A 558 -1.90 7.97 11.99
CA ILE A 558 -0.58 8.55 11.79
C ILE A 558 -0.64 9.39 10.53
N THR A 559 -0.19 10.63 10.59
CA THR A 559 -0.08 11.49 9.41
C THR A 559 1.38 11.62 8.99
N PRO A 560 1.82 10.82 8.00
CA PRO A 560 3.20 10.83 7.55
C PRO A 560 3.53 12.13 6.83
N TRP A 561 4.68 12.73 7.15
CA TRP A 561 5.19 13.94 6.52
C TRP A 561 6.72 13.93 6.39
N THR A 562 7.38 12.98 7.03
CA THR A 562 8.82 12.98 7.24
C THR A 562 9.64 12.58 6.01
N ILE A 563 9.04 11.86 5.07
CA ILE A 563 9.72 11.38 3.86
C ILE A 563 8.93 11.79 2.60
N PRO A 564 8.87 13.08 2.27
CA PRO A 564 8.03 13.57 1.17
C PRO A 564 8.47 13.07 -0.21
N GLY A 565 9.70 12.60 -0.39
CA GLY A 565 10.16 11.92 -1.61
C GLY A 565 9.67 10.48 -1.77
N TYR A 566 9.11 9.88 -0.71
CA TYR A 566 8.62 8.51 -0.76
C TYR A 566 7.22 8.42 -1.38
N ASP A 567 6.26 9.19 -0.88
CA ASP A 567 4.90 9.20 -1.38
C ASP A 567 4.21 10.56 -1.30
N PHE A 568 3.14 10.69 -2.05
CA PHE A 568 2.34 11.91 -2.12
C PHE A 568 1.61 12.22 -0.79
N THR A 569 1.34 11.21 0.05
CA THR A 569 0.72 11.41 1.37
C THR A 569 1.65 12.20 2.29
N ASN A 570 2.95 11.84 2.29
CA ASN A 570 3.98 12.61 2.98
C ASN A 570 4.10 14.05 2.45
N LEU A 571 4.08 14.21 1.12
CA LEU A 571 4.22 15.53 0.48
C LEU A 571 3.05 16.45 0.83
N ILE A 572 1.81 15.96 0.76
CA ILE A 572 0.63 16.79 1.04
C ILE A 572 0.53 17.20 2.51
N ASN A 573 0.93 16.32 3.43
CA ASN A 573 1.01 16.66 4.85
C ASN A 573 2.14 17.65 5.12
N GLN A 574 3.30 17.51 4.49
CA GLN A 574 4.39 18.49 4.56
C GLN A 574 3.93 19.86 4.00
N HIS A 575 3.11 19.86 2.95
CA HIS A 575 2.53 21.08 2.40
C HIS A 575 1.58 21.76 3.39
N CYS A 576 0.81 20.99 4.17
CA CYS A 576 -0.03 21.53 5.24
C CYS A 576 0.83 22.15 6.35
N ILE A 577 1.91 21.50 6.79
CA ILE A 577 2.87 22.04 7.76
C ILE A 577 3.49 23.34 7.24
N TYR A 578 3.97 23.33 5.99
CA TYR A 578 4.56 24.52 5.36
C TYR A 578 3.57 25.69 5.34
N ASN A 579 2.34 25.45 4.89
CA ASN A 579 1.31 26.50 4.89
C ASN A 579 1.00 27.01 6.30
N MET A 580 1.01 26.15 7.32
CA MET A 580 0.80 26.58 8.70
C MET A 580 1.93 27.47 9.19
N ILE A 581 3.19 27.17 8.84
CA ILE A 581 4.34 28.02 9.19
C ILE A 581 4.25 29.41 8.56
N ILE A 582 3.90 29.47 7.26
CA ILE A 582 3.97 30.75 6.49
C ILE A 582 2.70 31.57 6.51
N ASN A 583 1.54 30.92 6.56
CA ASN A 583 0.22 31.55 6.41
C ASN A 583 -0.66 31.43 7.66
N GLY A 584 -0.18 30.73 8.70
CA GLY A 584 -0.93 30.56 9.94
C GLY A 584 -1.13 31.91 10.63
N LYS A 585 -2.37 32.22 10.99
CA LYS A 585 -2.71 33.48 11.69
C LYS A 585 -2.15 33.46 13.10
N ARG A 586 -1.34 34.46 13.41
CA ARG A 586 -0.87 34.75 14.76
C ARG A 586 -1.96 35.54 15.53
N SER A 587 -1.83 35.65 16.85
CA SER A 587 -2.80 36.35 17.71
C SER A 587 -3.25 37.71 17.15
N LYS A 588 -4.55 38.04 17.28
CA LYS A 588 -5.11 39.33 16.89
C LYS A 588 -4.84 40.47 17.91
N LYS A 589 -4.42 40.16 19.13
CA LYS A 589 -4.21 41.14 20.22
C LYS A 589 -2.72 41.52 20.28
N LYS A 590 -2.45 42.84 20.16
CA LYS A 590 -1.10 43.40 20.22
C LYS A 590 -0.39 43.28 21.59
N ASP A 591 -1.10 42.87 22.65
CA ASP A 591 -0.61 42.91 24.02
C ASP A 591 -0.36 41.53 24.67
N ILE A 592 -0.44 40.44 23.90
CA ILE A 592 -0.12 39.10 24.40
C ILE A 592 1.12 38.61 23.65
N ASN A 593 2.13 38.11 24.40
CA ASN A 593 3.27 37.42 23.84
C ASN A 593 2.86 36.59 22.64
N GLU A 594 3.48 36.82 21.49
CA GLU A 594 3.12 36.19 20.22
C GLU A 594 3.04 34.66 20.40
N ILE A 595 1.80 34.12 20.35
CA ILE A 595 1.59 32.69 20.50
C ILE A 595 2.13 32.02 19.26
N ASN A 596 3.18 31.21 19.45
CA ASN A 596 3.72 30.40 18.35
C ASN A 596 2.84 29.16 18.13
N ILE A 597 1.98 29.20 17.12
CA ILE A 597 1.06 28.11 16.76
C ILE A 597 1.78 26.82 16.35
N MET A 598 3.08 26.84 16.13
CA MET A 598 3.89 25.69 15.73
C MET A 598 4.51 24.93 16.91
N LYS A 599 4.00 25.13 18.14
CA LYS A 599 4.47 24.48 19.37
C LYS A 599 3.32 23.77 20.09
N ASN A 600 3.65 22.73 20.88
CA ASN A 600 2.67 21.94 21.66
C ASN A 600 1.91 22.78 22.71
N ASN A 601 2.51 23.77 23.31
CA ASN A 601 1.89 24.60 24.35
C ASN A 601 0.91 25.64 23.81
N SER A 602 0.71 25.73 22.51
CA SER A 602 -0.22 26.67 21.87
C SER A 602 -1.68 26.20 21.86
N TRP A 603 -1.97 24.92 22.06
CA TRP A 603 -3.30 24.31 21.86
C TRP A 603 -4.41 24.97 22.71
N ASN A 604 -4.15 25.20 24.00
CA ASN A 604 -5.12 25.81 24.91
C ASN A 604 -5.26 27.35 24.78
N SER A 605 -4.38 27.96 23.98
CA SER A 605 -4.28 29.42 23.87
C SER A 605 -4.88 29.95 22.57
N VAL A 606 -5.17 29.09 21.61
CA VAL A 606 -5.70 29.45 20.29
C VAL A 606 -7.20 29.21 20.24
N ASN A 607 -7.95 30.27 20.05
CA ASN A 607 -9.43 30.25 19.93
C ASN A 607 -9.91 30.85 18.60
N TRP A 608 -9.06 30.86 17.57
CA TRP A 608 -9.37 31.40 16.24
C TRP A 608 -8.96 30.39 15.14
N ASP A 609 -9.56 30.56 13.96
CA ASP A 609 -9.21 29.76 12.79
C ASP A 609 -7.77 30.04 12.34
N ILE A 610 -6.95 28.98 12.27
CA ILE A 610 -5.52 29.07 11.90
C ILE A 610 -5.35 29.65 10.50
N PHE A 611 -6.19 29.25 9.56
CA PHE A 611 -6.10 29.70 8.17
C PHE A 611 -7.16 30.76 7.83
N SER A 612 -6.89 31.54 6.78
CA SER A 612 -7.91 32.32 6.13
C SER A 612 -8.91 31.41 5.41
N PRO A 613 -10.18 31.84 5.19
CA PRO A 613 -11.17 31.03 4.49
C PRO A 613 -10.74 30.57 3.10
N SER A 614 -9.92 31.37 2.40
CA SER A 614 -9.40 31.02 1.08
C SER A 614 -8.40 29.87 1.14
N ILE A 615 -7.50 29.86 2.13
CA ILE A 615 -6.50 28.79 2.32
C ILE A 615 -7.19 27.52 2.79
N SER A 616 -8.12 27.60 3.77
CA SER A 616 -8.92 26.44 4.20
C SER A 616 -9.64 25.79 3.04
N LYS A 617 -10.30 26.60 2.19
CA LYS A 617 -11.02 26.11 1.01
C LYS A 617 -10.07 25.43 0.00
N ASN A 618 -8.87 25.97 -0.17
CA ASN A 618 -7.86 25.34 -1.07
C ASN A 618 -7.41 24.00 -0.51
N ILE A 619 -7.09 23.90 0.79
CA ILE A 619 -6.70 22.63 1.44
C ILE A 619 -7.83 21.61 1.37
N GLU A 620 -9.07 22.00 1.63
CA GLU A 620 -10.25 21.13 1.51
C GLU A 620 -10.48 20.66 0.05
N ALA A 621 -10.23 21.53 -0.91
CA ALA A 621 -10.34 21.17 -2.33
C ALA A 621 -9.25 20.18 -2.75
N LEU A 622 -8.07 20.25 -2.13
CA LEU A 622 -6.96 19.32 -2.35
C LEU A 622 -7.23 18.00 -1.64
N LEU A 623 -7.45 18.04 -0.32
CA LEU A 623 -7.69 16.88 0.55
C LEU A 623 -9.18 16.53 0.54
N ASN A 624 -9.60 15.75 -0.44
CA ASN A 624 -10.97 15.31 -0.60
C ASN A 624 -11.06 13.79 -0.76
N LYS A 625 -12.26 13.25 -0.63
CA LYS A 625 -12.50 11.80 -0.72
C LYS A 625 -11.99 11.20 -2.05
N PHE A 626 -12.15 11.92 -3.16
CA PHE A 626 -11.70 11.44 -4.48
C PHE A 626 -10.17 11.23 -4.52
N LEU A 627 -9.38 12.15 -3.94
CA LEU A 627 -7.94 11.98 -3.84
C LEU A 627 -7.60 10.76 -2.97
N ILE A 628 -8.23 10.63 -1.82
CA ILE A 628 -7.99 9.51 -0.89
C ILE A 628 -8.28 8.16 -1.56
N ASP A 629 -9.40 8.05 -2.28
CA ASP A 629 -9.77 6.84 -3.02
C ASP A 629 -8.70 6.50 -4.09
N LYS A 630 -8.16 7.52 -4.78
CA LYS A 630 -7.08 7.34 -5.77
C LYS A 630 -5.76 6.94 -5.14
N LEU A 631 -5.38 7.51 -4.01
CA LEU A 631 -4.19 7.14 -3.25
C LEU A 631 -4.27 5.66 -2.80
N ASN A 632 -5.41 5.23 -2.26
CA ASN A 632 -5.62 3.84 -1.87
C ASN A 632 -5.57 2.88 -3.06
N GLU A 633 -6.23 3.22 -4.18
CA GLU A 633 -6.20 2.41 -5.40
C GLU A 633 -4.75 2.21 -5.90
N TYR A 634 -3.94 3.27 -5.88
CA TYR A 634 -2.54 3.19 -6.31
C TYR A 634 -1.68 2.41 -5.34
N LYS A 635 -1.86 2.62 -4.05
CA LYS A 635 -1.18 1.89 -2.98
C LYS A 635 -1.42 0.39 -3.09
N ASP A 636 -2.66 -0.03 -3.31
CA ASP A 636 -3.01 -1.45 -3.52
C ASP A 636 -2.24 -2.06 -4.71
N LYS A 637 -2.10 -1.31 -5.81
CA LYS A 637 -1.32 -1.76 -6.98
C LYS A 637 0.17 -1.93 -6.66
N ILE A 638 0.75 -0.98 -5.91
CA ILE A 638 2.17 -1.05 -5.51
C ILE A 638 2.40 -2.20 -4.53
N SER A 639 1.50 -2.38 -3.56
CA SER A 639 1.55 -3.52 -2.65
C SER A 639 1.51 -4.85 -3.39
N GLN A 640 0.59 -4.99 -4.33
CA GLN A 640 0.51 -6.17 -5.20
C GLN A 640 1.78 -6.36 -6.03
N TYR A 641 2.38 -5.28 -6.54
CA TYR A 641 3.65 -5.33 -7.26
C TYR A 641 4.77 -5.86 -6.36
N LYS A 642 4.96 -5.29 -5.16
CA LYS A 642 5.97 -5.73 -4.18
C LYS A 642 5.80 -7.22 -3.85
N SER A 643 4.59 -7.65 -3.56
CA SER A 643 4.25 -9.05 -3.29
C SER A 643 4.57 -9.97 -4.48
N ASN A 644 4.22 -9.56 -5.70
CA ASN A 644 4.51 -10.31 -6.92
C ASN A 644 6.01 -10.41 -7.20
N MET A 645 6.80 -9.35 -6.91
CA MET A 645 8.27 -9.37 -7.05
C MET A 645 8.91 -10.37 -6.10
N VAL A 646 8.48 -10.39 -4.85
CA VAL A 646 8.90 -11.41 -3.89
C VAL A 646 8.54 -12.81 -4.38
N SER A 647 7.32 -12.98 -4.87
CA SER A 647 6.83 -14.27 -5.35
C SER A 647 7.62 -14.79 -6.54
N ILE A 648 7.91 -13.94 -7.56
CA ILE A 648 8.67 -14.40 -8.74
C ILE A 648 10.11 -14.79 -8.37
N LYS A 649 10.75 -14.06 -7.46
CA LYS A 649 12.10 -14.41 -6.98
C LYS A 649 12.10 -15.73 -6.21
N LYS A 650 11.11 -15.96 -5.35
CA LYS A 650 10.93 -17.24 -4.64
C LYS A 650 10.77 -18.41 -5.61
N VAL A 651 9.90 -18.22 -6.60
CA VAL A 651 9.62 -19.25 -7.63
C VAL A 651 10.84 -19.50 -8.50
N ARG A 652 11.59 -18.47 -8.91
CA ARG A 652 12.87 -18.62 -9.64
C ARG A 652 13.92 -19.37 -8.84
N LYS A 653 13.99 -19.13 -7.53
CA LYS A 653 14.88 -19.90 -6.65
C LYS A 653 14.44 -21.37 -6.59
N ALA A 654 13.15 -21.63 -6.41
CA ALA A 654 12.61 -22.98 -6.35
C ALA A 654 12.77 -23.75 -7.69
N GLU A 655 12.67 -23.04 -8.83
CA GLU A 655 12.88 -23.63 -10.16
C GLU A 655 14.24 -24.32 -10.30
N LYS A 656 15.30 -23.71 -9.74
CA LYS A 656 16.66 -24.28 -9.76
C LYS A 656 16.84 -25.48 -8.83
N LEU A 657 15.86 -25.74 -7.95
CA LEU A 657 15.92 -26.73 -6.89
C LEU A 657 14.89 -27.86 -7.08
N ILE A 658 14.28 -27.95 -8.26
CA ILE A 658 13.37 -29.05 -8.61
C ILE A 658 14.09 -30.39 -8.43
N GLY A 659 13.43 -31.33 -7.76
CA GLY A 659 13.95 -32.65 -7.45
C GLY A 659 14.60 -32.80 -6.09
N ASN A 660 14.86 -31.72 -5.37
CA ASN A 660 15.44 -31.74 -4.01
C ASN A 660 14.36 -31.82 -2.95
N SER A 661 14.70 -32.47 -1.82
CA SER A 661 13.85 -32.60 -0.65
C SER A 661 14.27 -31.59 0.45
N TYR A 662 13.30 -31.12 1.20
CA TYR A 662 13.46 -30.13 2.26
C TYR A 662 12.50 -30.38 3.40
N ASP A 663 12.90 -30.00 4.59
CA ASP A 663 12.03 -29.92 5.75
C ASP A 663 11.13 -28.68 5.68
N GLY A 664 9.87 -28.86 6.07
CA GLY A 664 8.90 -27.79 6.11
C GLY A 664 7.81 -28.04 7.15
N PHE A 665 6.94 -27.07 7.32
CA PHE A 665 5.78 -27.19 8.18
C PHE A 665 4.50 -26.75 7.47
N ILE A 666 3.39 -27.36 7.83
CA ILE A 666 2.07 -27.08 7.24
C ILE A 666 1.58 -25.71 7.74
N LEU A 667 1.38 -24.75 6.81
CA LEU A 667 0.84 -23.41 7.10
C LEU A 667 -0.67 -23.35 7.05
N SER A 668 -1.29 -24.06 6.11
CA SER A 668 -2.74 -24.07 5.95
C SER A 668 -3.20 -25.36 5.29
N VAL A 669 -4.42 -25.79 5.65
CA VAL A 669 -5.05 -27.02 5.13
C VAL A 669 -6.33 -26.65 4.41
N GLN A 670 -6.52 -27.21 3.21
CA GLN A 670 -7.67 -27.01 2.35
C GLN A 670 -8.25 -28.35 1.88
N SER A 671 -9.44 -28.34 1.30
CA SER A 671 -10.06 -29.58 0.79
C SER A 671 -9.29 -30.25 -0.36
N TYR A 672 -8.43 -29.50 -1.05
CA TYR A 672 -7.64 -29.98 -2.19
C TYR A 672 -6.17 -30.26 -1.85
N GLY A 673 -5.76 -30.04 -0.59
CA GLY A 673 -4.37 -30.24 -0.15
C GLY A 673 -3.96 -29.34 0.97
N PHE A 674 -2.66 -29.19 1.18
CA PHE A 674 -2.14 -28.29 2.19
C PHE A 674 -0.90 -27.54 1.70
N PHE A 675 -0.74 -26.33 2.21
CA PHE A 675 0.42 -25.48 1.91
C PHE A 675 1.50 -25.70 2.95
N VAL A 676 2.73 -25.88 2.45
CA VAL A 676 3.93 -26.13 3.25
C VAL A 676 4.90 -24.99 3.10
N ASP A 677 5.42 -24.48 4.20
CA ASP A 677 6.52 -23.56 4.23
C ASP A 677 7.85 -24.33 4.33
N ILE A 678 8.67 -24.21 3.31
CA ILE A 678 10.03 -24.74 3.31
C ILE A 678 10.94 -23.75 4.04
N THR A 679 11.28 -24.09 5.27
CA THR A 679 11.95 -23.18 6.22
C THR A 679 13.26 -22.60 5.67
N ASP A 680 14.10 -23.44 5.11
CA ASP A 680 15.44 -23.05 4.61
C ASP A 680 15.41 -22.15 3.38
N LEU A 681 14.35 -22.23 2.60
CA LEU A 681 14.21 -21.47 1.38
C LEU A 681 13.31 -20.22 1.53
N ASN A 682 12.53 -20.16 2.61
CA ASN A 682 11.45 -19.17 2.81
C ASN A 682 10.43 -19.17 1.66
N VAL A 683 10.06 -20.38 1.19
CA VAL A 683 9.21 -20.59 0.02
C VAL A 683 8.01 -21.45 0.43
N GLU A 684 6.81 -21.08 -0.05
CA GLU A 684 5.59 -21.85 0.17
C GLU A 684 5.24 -22.67 -1.07
N GLY A 685 4.84 -23.93 -0.89
CA GLY A 685 4.37 -24.81 -1.96
C GLY A 685 3.15 -25.60 -1.55
N LEU A 686 2.43 -26.13 -2.55
CA LEU A 686 1.23 -26.92 -2.40
C LEU A 686 1.53 -28.40 -2.52
N VAL A 687 1.19 -29.20 -1.48
CA VAL A 687 1.01 -30.65 -1.59
C VAL A 687 -0.46 -30.89 -1.92
N HIS A 688 -0.75 -31.27 -3.16
CA HIS A 688 -2.11 -31.55 -3.60
C HIS A 688 -2.59 -32.93 -3.10
N VAL A 689 -3.86 -33.05 -2.72
CA VAL A 689 -4.42 -34.29 -2.20
C VAL A 689 -4.25 -35.49 -3.16
N SER A 690 -4.17 -35.26 -4.48
CA SER A 690 -3.94 -36.33 -5.48
C SER A 690 -2.53 -36.91 -5.45
N THR A 691 -1.55 -36.25 -4.81
CA THR A 691 -0.19 -36.81 -4.61
C THR A 691 -0.10 -37.69 -3.37
N LEU A 692 -1.12 -37.67 -2.53
CA LEU A 692 -1.20 -38.50 -1.33
C LEU A 692 -1.74 -39.90 -1.70
N ASN A 693 -0.92 -40.73 -2.36
CA ASN A 693 -1.34 -41.99 -2.98
C ASN A 693 -1.72 -43.10 -2.00
N ASN A 694 -1.55 -42.90 -0.68
CA ASN A 694 -1.67 -43.94 0.30
C ASN A 694 -3.10 -44.13 0.84
N ASP A 695 -3.99 -43.16 0.65
CA ASP A 695 -5.34 -43.20 1.21
C ASP A 695 -6.27 -42.18 0.53
N TRP A 696 -7.57 -42.28 0.82
CA TRP A 696 -8.52 -41.22 0.46
C TRP A 696 -8.66 -40.24 1.63
N TYR A 697 -8.31 -38.97 1.42
CA TYR A 697 -8.31 -37.94 2.45
C TYR A 697 -9.59 -37.14 2.46
N GLU A 698 -10.16 -36.92 3.65
CA GLU A 698 -11.34 -36.12 3.90
C GLU A 698 -10.98 -34.84 4.66
N TYR A 699 -11.41 -33.69 4.14
CA TYR A 699 -11.22 -32.42 4.82
C TYR A 699 -12.27 -32.18 5.90
N ARG A 700 -11.81 -31.96 7.12
CA ARG A 700 -12.65 -31.63 8.28
C ARG A 700 -12.55 -30.14 8.58
N SER A 701 -13.48 -29.36 8.02
CA SER A 701 -13.46 -27.88 8.06
C SER A 701 -13.48 -27.30 9.48
N ARG A 702 -14.20 -27.95 10.42
CA ARG A 702 -14.24 -27.50 11.83
C ARG A 702 -12.91 -27.63 12.55
N GLN A 703 -12.10 -28.61 12.19
CA GLN A 703 -10.82 -28.95 12.81
C GLN A 703 -9.62 -28.47 11.96
N ASN A 704 -9.89 -27.97 10.77
CA ASN A 704 -8.89 -27.53 9.79
C ASN A 704 -7.79 -28.56 9.50
N LEU A 705 -8.19 -29.83 9.25
CA LEU A 705 -7.27 -30.92 9.01
C LEU A 705 -7.77 -31.86 7.90
N LEU A 706 -6.81 -32.53 7.23
CA LEU A 706 -7.07 -33.63 6.30
C LEU A 706 -6.82 -34.96 7.01
N VAL A 707 -7.80 -35.90 6.92
CA VAL A 707 -7.72 -37.21 7.57
C VAL A 707 -7.90 -38.33 6.56
N GLY A 708 -6.98 -39.28 6.51
CA GLY A 708 -7.08 -40.49 5.73
C GLY A 708 -8.19 -41.41 6.24
N ARG A 709 -9.07 -41.89 5.35
CA ARG A 709 -10.21 -42.72 5.74
C ARG A 709 -9.79 -44.05 6.33
N LYS A 710 -8.78 -44.69 5.77
CA LYS A 710 -8.27 -45.99 6.19
C LYS A 710 -7.13 -45.87 7.20
N SER A 711 -6.10 -45.10 6.83
CA SER A 711 -4.86 -44.94 7.63
C SER A 711 -5.06 -44.13 8.90
N LYS A 712 -6.12 -43.34 8.98
CA LYS A 712 -6.35 -42.34 10.07
C LYS A 712 -5.22 -41.31 10.19
N LYS A 713 -4.24 -41.31 9.26
CA LYS A 713 -3.17 -40.30 9.21
C LYS A 713 -3.81 -38.93 9.00
N SER A 714 -3.42 -37.96 9.80
CA SER A 714 -3.94 -36.60 9.72
C SER A 714 -2.83 -35.62 9.42
N TYR A 715 -3.17 -34.56 8.66
CA TYR A 715 -2.32 -33.42 8.38
C TYR A 715 -3.01 -32.16 8.89
N LYS A 716 -2.33 -31.40 9.73
CA LYS A 716 -2.85 -30.18 10.37
C LYS A 716 -1.82 -29.06 10.34
N VAL A 717 -2.27 -27.86 10.59
CA VAL A 717 -1.39 -26.69 10.68
C VAL A 717 -0.36 -26.89 11.78
N GLY A 718 0.91 -26.62 11.47
CA GLY A 718 2.04 -26.80 12.40
C GLY A 718 2.74 -28.15 12.32
N ASP A 719 2.21 -29.15 11.60
CA ASP A 719 2.92 -30.42 11.43
C ASP A 719 4.19 -30.23 10.61
N PHE A 720 5.29 -30.83 11.08
CA PHE A 720 6.55 -30.90 10.35
C PHE A 720 6.53 -32.08 9.40
N ILE A 721 6.97 -31.83 8.17
CA ILE A 721 6.97 -32.83 7.10
C ILE A 721 8.17 -32.59 6.16
N GLU A 722 8.67 -33.68 5.59
CA GLU A 722 9.65 -33.61 4.51
C GLU A 722 8.93 -33.60 3.16
N VAL A 723 9.31 -32.65 2.30
CA VAL A 723 8.68 -32.47 0.98
C VAL A 723 9.73 -32.27 -0.12
N LYS A 724 9.38 -32.77 -1.31
CA LYS A 724 10.19 -32.64 -2.53
C LYS A 724 9.54 -31.65 -3.49
N ILE A 725 10.33 -30.76 -4.08
CA ILE A 725 9.86 -29.84 -5.13
C ILE A 725 9.72 -30.63 -6.44
N ILE A 726 8.49 -30.74 -6.97
CA ILE A 726 8.23 -31.52 -8.20
C ILE A 726 8.02 -30.65 -9.44
N LYS A 727 7.39 -29.48 -9.26
CA LYS A 727 7.06 -28.59 -10.36
C LYS A 727 6.97 -27.15 -9.90
N VAL A 728 7.34 -26.24 -10.81
CA VAL A 728 7.27 -24.80 -10.58
C VAL A 728 6.56 -24.13 -11.75
N ASP A 729 5.56 -23.32 -11.46
CA ASP A 729 4.84 -22.48 -12.44
C ASP A 729 5.13 -21.00 -12.16
N ILE A 730 6.00 -20.41 -12.99
CA ILE A 730 6.43 -19.02 -12.85
C ILE A 730 5.27 -18.03 -13.10
N LEU A 731 4.38 -18.34 -14.04
CA LEU A 731 3.26 -17.46 -14.40
C LEU A 731 2.24 -17.32 -13.28
N LYS A 732 2.01 -18.43 -12.57
CA LYS A 732 1.06 -18.51 -11.46
C LYS A 732 1.70 -18.30 -10.09
N TYR A 733 3.04 -18.23 -10.02
CA TYR A 733 3.82 -18.21 -8.78
C TYR A 733 3.53 -19.42 -7.87
N GLN A 734 3.35 -20.60 -8.49
CA GLN A 734 2.99 -21.83 -7.80
C GLN A 734 4.17 -22.81 -7.77
N ILE A 735 4.31 -23.47 -6.65
CA ILE A 735 5.29 -24.53 -6.43
C ILE A 735 4.51 -25.75 -5.97
N ASP A 736 4.61 -26.82 -6.75
CA ASP A 736 3.99 -28.10 -6.43
C ASP A 736 4.99 -28.97 -5.69
N LEU A 737 4.56 -29.53 -4.59
CA LEU A 737 5.33 -30.35 -3.68
C LEU A 737 4.74 -31.77 -3.59
N GLU A 738 5.58 -32.74 -3.26
CA GLU A 738 5.21 -34.12 -2.95
C GLU A 738 5.83 -34.50 -1.61
N LEU A 739 5.15 -35.36 -0.84
CA LEU A 739 5.74 -35.94 0.38
C LEU A 739 6.82 -36.95 -0.01
N THR A 740 7.94 -36.94 0.69
CA THR A 740 9.05 -37.89 0.54
C THR A 740 8.71 -39.24 1.17
#